data_22165414496ad588dac8ec2aff88cf35
#
_entry.id   22165414496ad588dac8ec2aff88cf35
#
_cell.length_a   1.000
_cell.length_b   1.000
_cell.length_c   1.000
_cell.angle_alpha   90.00
_cell.angle_beta   90.00
_cell.angle_gamma   90.00
#
_symmetry.space_group_name_H-M   'P 1'
#
loop_
_entity.id
_entity.type
_entity.pdbx_description
1 polymer ?
#
loop_
_entity_poly.entity_id
_entity_poly.type
_entity_poly.pdbx_seq_one_letter_code
_entity_poly.pdbx_strand_id
1 'polypeptide(L)'
;MSSFMARRFALKNLLANRLLEIPFVLSSGIMGMLFFIMASLLENHYVETRHRDLPLFIRVGTILLCIFTFVFVQYAVNFMLKKRNKEFALYGILGLEKKHIRKIIAIEFFCLFAFIFVLSIVGGYLFGQMVFLMLNFIMKDVAGSLMDFPFSFTALLYTTVLLFVLYLFTLLRSSFRISFSTPMALLHKGHEGEGEPKSRVILSLIGFLFLGIGYGIALFIQGLLSSLNYYSLAVLAVSLATYLLYISFSVLLLKMEKRRPSYYKPEKFLSISGLLYRIKGNAVSLASISILSTGVILSLATTICMYANIQNKGNSLFSREYSMELSPFSYPEKEGEDLKQSLNQMVLESVNEPSEVEGLYTMVTLATAGYVEEGQILPVQGQENMVNAKDPNMIILYDLAGYNARFQKHISLGENEILLCNNRNTPKNSNSLKIGDRVFQVSEIQNILPVDMVALGSYGIVVRDLATMEYIEKYLQPKEHRSESTAIEFSTHWNLKGISGEAYQPKYSALKKQLKAFSEKNFKGNARYSVENKGEYLQSQYEVNGGFLFLGVLIGIIFLTGTVLISYYKQISEGYEDREKMQIMKKLGLSDRLIQKTGSSQILWLFFGPLAVATLHCLVASKIVFRLLGLFGVGSLTLYAGCLSAVLLVFALVYLVIFRLTKKAYTRIVE
;
A
#
# COMPACT_ATOMS: atom_id res chain seq x y z
N MET A 1 -42.31 25.40 -20.03
CA MET A 1 -42.62 24.66 -18.80
C MET A 1 -42.36 25.57 -17.58
N SER A 2 -43.34 25.71 -16.68
CA SER A 2 -43.18 26.53 -15.47
C SER A 2 -42.12 25.91 -14.53
N SER A 3 -41.49 26.73 -13.68
CA SER A 3 -40.51 26.25 -12.70
C SER A 3 -41.10 25.27 -11.70
N PHE A 4 -42.39 25.47 -11.37
CA PHE A 4 -43.14 24.56 -10.50
C PHE A 4 -43.33 23.15 -11.11
N MET A 5 -43.67 23.06 -12.38
CA MET A 5 -43.76 21.77 -13.09
C MET A 5 -42.43 21.06 -13.14
N ALA A 6 -41.34 21.78 -13.42
CA ALA A 6 -40.01 21.17 -13.46
C ALA A 6 -39.61 20.55 -12.11
N ARG A 7 -39.88 21.21 -10.99
CA ARG A 7 -39.66 20.69 -9.63
C ARG A 7 -40.49 19.42 -9.36
N ARG A 8 -41.77 19.45 -9.73
CA ARG A 8 -42.67 18.28 -9.54
C ARG A 8 -42.22 17.06 -10.36
N PHE A 9 -41.77 17.29 -11.60
CA PHE A 9 -41.20 16.22 -12.43
C PHE A 9 -39.89 15.67 -11.82
N ALA A 10 -38.99 16.54 -11.39
CA ALA A 10 -37.73 16.15 -10.76
C ALA A 10 -37.94 15.29 -9.51
N LEU A 11 -38.85 15.70 -8.60
CA LEU A 11 -39.14 14.90 -7.39
C LEU A 11 -39.80 13.57 -7.69
N LYS A 12 -40.71 13.49 -8.68
CA LYS A 12 -41.28 12.20 -9.10
C LYS A 12 -40.22 11.27 -9.70
N ASN A 13 -39.31 11.80 -10.51
CA ASN A 13 -38.24 11.05 -11.10
C ASN A 13 -37.27 10.49 -10.04
N LEU A 14 -36.92 11.29 -9.03
CA LEU A 14 -36.09 10.86 -7.90
C LEU A 14 -36.73 9.65 -7.17
N LEU A 15 -38.02 9.70 -6.91
CA LEU A 15 -38.74 8.59 -6.27
C LEU A 15 -38.84 7.35 -7.16
N ALA A 16 -39.05 7.54 -8.47
CA ALA A 16 -39.13 6.47 -9.44
C ALA A 16 -37.78 5.74 -9.66
N ASN A 17 -36.67 6.48 -9.64
CA ASN A 17 -35.32 5.98 -9.93
C ASN A 17 -34.51 5.66 -8.67
N ARG A 18 -35.16 5.48 -7.51
CA ARG A 18 -34.50 5.25 -6.21
C ARG A 18 -33.45 4.14 -6.19
N LEU A 19 -33.63 3.07 -6.98
CA LEU A 19 -32.67 1.96 -7.09
C LEU A 19 -31.32 2.38 -7.69
N LEU A 20 -31.29 3.45 -8.50
CA LEU A 20 -30.06 4.02 -9.07
C LEU A 20 -29.51 5.16 -8.21
N GLU A 21 -30.41 5.93 -7.59
CA GLU A 21 -30.05 7.19 -6.91
C GLU A 21 -29.57 6.99 -5.47
N ILE A 22 -30.19 6.04 -4.72
CA ILE A 22 -29.76 5.75 -3.33
C ILE A 22 -28.30 5.30 -3.27
N PRO A 23 -27.82 4.34 -4.09
CA PRO A 23 -26.42 3.93 -4.08
C PRO A 23 -25.47 5.07 -4.52
N PHE A 24 -25.92 5.95 -5.43
CA PHE A 24 -25.17 7.13 -5.82
C PHE A 24 -24.96 8.09 -4.64
N VAL A 25 -26.05 8.43 -3.92
CA VAL A 25 -25.99 9.32 -2.76
C VAL A 25 -25.12 8.73 -1.66
N LEU A 26 -25.30 7.42 -1.37
CA LEU A 26 -24.52 6.75 -0.32
C LEU A 26 -23.04 6.71 -0.66
N SER A 27 -22.69 6.27 -1.86
CA SER A 27 -21.27 6.14 -2.25
C SER A 27 -20.58 7.51 -2.39
N SER A 28 -21.25 8.49 -3.01
CA SER A 28 -20.72 9.85 -3.13
C SER A 28 -20.69 10.56 -1.77
N GLY A 29 -21.65 10.27 -0.90
CA GLY A 29 -21.69 10.76 0.48
C GLY A 29 -20.54 10.19 1.32
N ILE A 30 -20.23 8.88 1.21
CA ILE A 30 -19.07 8.27 1.87
C ILE A 30 -17.76 8.92 1.38
N MET A 31 -17.63 9.16 0.08
CA MET A 31 -16.44 9.84 -0.46
C MET A 31 -16.31 11.27 0.07
N GLY A 32 -17.41 12.03 0.09
CA GLY A 32 -17.45 13.38 0.65
C GLY A 32 -17.20 13.39 2.17
N MET A 33 -17.72 12.39 2.90
CA MET A 33 -17.48 12.18 4.33
C MET A 33 -15.98 11.95 4.60
N LEU A 34 -15.34 11.04 3.89
CA LEU A 34 -13.90 10.78 4.03
C LEU A 34 -13.08 12.03 3.70
N PHE A 35 -13.48 12.80 2.68
CA PHE A 35 -12.81 14.06 2.35
C PHE A 35 -12.96 15.09 3.46
N PHE A 36 -14.15 15.24 4.05
CA PHE A 36 -14.37 16.13 5.19
C PHE A 36 -13.52 15.72 6.40
N ILE A 37 -13.45 14.43 6.70
CA ILE A 37 -12.61 13.89 7.79
C ILE A 37 -11.15 14.25 7.57
N MET A 38 -10.61 13.97 6.37
CA MET A 38 -9.22 14.27 6.06
C MET A 38 -8.90 15.76 6.08
N ALA A 39 -9.81 16.59 5.56
CA ALA A 39 -9.67 18.04 5.62
C ALA A 39 -9.74 18.56 7.07
N SER A 40 -10.58 17.96 7.92
CA SER A 40 -10.66 18.30 9.34
C SER A 40 -9.39 17.89 10.10
N LEU A 41 -8.80 16.73 9.78
CA LEU A 41 -7.53 16.29 10.37
C LEU A 41 -6.36 17.17 9.93
N LEU A 42 -6.38 17.67 8.69
CA LEU A 42 -5.33 18.55 8.15
C LEU A 42 -5.25 19.89 8.90
N GLU A 43 -6.38 20.41 9.33
CA GLU A 43 -6.54 21.68 10.05
C GLU A 43 -6.59 21.48 11.57
N ASN A 44 -6.31 20.27 12.05
CA ASN A 44 -6.41 19.96 13.46
C ASN A 44 -5.11 20.32 14.19
N HIS A 45 -5.20 21.29 15.12
CA HIS A 45 -4.07 21.80 15.89
C HIS A 45 -3.38 20.71 16.74
N TYR A 46 -4.14 19.75 17.27
CA TYR A 46 -3.58 18.63 18.03
C TYR A 46 -2.67 17.76 17.15
N VAL A 47 -3.11 17.48 15.91
CA VAL A 47 -2.31 16.70 14.95
C VAL A 47 -1.04 17.46 14.53
N GLU A 48 -1.16 18.77 14.28
CA GLU A 48 -0.04 19.61 13.84
C GLU A 48 1.04 19.77 14.89
N THR A 49 0.64 19.98 16.16
CA THR A 49 1.58 20.26 17.25
C THR A 49 2.24 19.03 17.83
N ARG A 50 1.56 17.90 17.78
CA ARG A 50 2.01 16.68 18.45
C ARG A 50 2.78 15.71 17.55
N HIS A 51 2.53 15.73 16.25
CA HIS A 51 3.13 14.82 15.29
C HIS A 51 3.93 15.56 14.21
N ARG A 52 5.19 15.20 14.05
CA ARG A 52 6.10 15.86 13.10
C ARG A 52 5.77 15.52 11.63
N ASP A 53 5.59 14.24 11.34
CA ASP A 53 5.50 13.73 9.97
C ASP A 53 4.05 13.48 9.51
N LEU A 54 3.13 13.28 10.45
CA LEU A 54 1.73 12.97 10.16
C LEU A 54 1.00 14.02 9.30
N PRO A 55 1.18 15.35 9.49
CA PRO A 55 0.55 16.36 8.65
C PRO A 55 0.86 16.20 7.15
N LEU A 56 2.08 15.75 6.82
CA LEU A 56 2.46 15.47 5.43
C LEU A 56 1.63 14.33 4.84
N PHE A 57 1.48 13.22 5.57
CA PHE A 57 0.67 12.08 5.15
C PHE A 57 -0.80 12.47 4.96
N ILE A 58 -1.38 13.22 5.89
CA ILE A 58 -2.77 13.69 5.81
C ILE A 58 -2.94 14.60 4.59
N ARG A 59 -2.01 15.49 4.29
CA ARG A 59 -2.05 16.36 3.11
C ARG A 59 -2.04 15.55 1.82
N VAL A 60 -1.12 14.60 1.68
CA VAL A 60 -1.06 13.70 0.52
C VAL A 60 -2.35 12.89 0.40
N GLY A 61 -2.85 12.34 1.51
CA GLY A 61 -4.12 11.61 1.56
C GLY A 61 -5.32 12.46 1.12
N THR A 62 -5.39 13.71 1.55
CA THR A 62 -6.47 14.65 1.17
C THR A 62 -6.47 14.94 -0.33
N ILE A 63 -5.28 15.14 -0.93
CA ILE A 63 -5.14 15.35 -2.38
C ILE A 63 -5.59 14.12 -3.16
N LEU A 64 -5.11 12.93 -2.76
CA LEU A 64 -5.50 11.67 -3.39
C LEU A 64 -7.01 11.44 -3.29
N LEU A 65 -7.60 11.71 -2.12
CA LEU A 65 -9.04 11.59 -1.88
C LEU A 65 -9.86 12.55 -2.76
N CYS A 66 -9.38 13.78 -2.94
CA CYS A 66 -10.00 14.75 -3.85
C CYS A 66 -10.07 14.20 -5.28
N ILE A 67 -8.94 13.67 -5.80
CA ILE A 67 -8.85 13.09 -7.15
C ILE A 67 -9.79 11.88 -7.28
N PHE A 68 -9.73 10.95 -6.34
CA PHE A 68 -10.56 9.74 -6.37
C PHE A 68 -12.04 10.07 -6.25
N THR A 69 -12.43 10.98 -5.36
CA THR A 69 -13.82 11.43 -5.23
C THR A 69 -14.33 12.00 -6.55
N PHE A 70 -13.52 12.82 -7.21
CA PHE A 70 -13.86 13.36 -8.53
C PHE A 70 -14.10 12.25 -9.55
N VAL A 71 -13.16 11.33 -9.70
CA VAL A 71 -13.24 10.23 -10.67
C VAL A 71 -14.44 9.34 -10.41
N PHE A 72 -14.66 8.93 -9.15
CA PHE A 72 -15.76 8.01 -8.81
C PHE A 72 -17.14 8.65 -8.95
N VAL A 73 -17.31 9.89 -8.49
CA VAL A 73 -18.58 10.58 -8.63
C VAL A 73 -18.92 10.79 -10.12
N GLN A 74 -17.93 11.17 -10.95
CA GLN A 74 -18.16 11.32 -12.38
C GLN A 74 -18.43 10.00 -13.10
N TYR A 75 -17.83 8.91 -12.65
CA TYR A 75 -18.16 7.55 -13.13
C TYR A 75 -19.61 7.20 -12.83
N ALA A 76 -20.06 7.39 -11.60
CA ALA A 76 -21.42 7.11 -11.15
C ALA A 76 -22.47 7.96 -11.90
N VAL A 77 -22.22 9.26 -12.06
CA VAL A 77 -23.05 10.17 -12.85
C VAL A 77 -23.16 9.71 -14.30
N ASN A 78 -22.05 9.34 -14.93
CA ASN A 78 -22.06 8.87 -16.30
C ASN A 78 -22.93 7.60 -16.47
N PHE A 79 -22.85 6.70 -15.50
CA PHE A 79 -23.66 5.50 -15.47
C PHE A 79 -25.15 5.84 -15.34
N MET A 80 -25.53 6.70 -14.38
CA MET A 80 -26.91 7.17 -14.19
C MET A 80 -27.47 7.81 -15.47
N LEU A 81 -26.74 8.75 -16.04
CA LEU A 81 -27.16 9.43 -17.27
C LEU A 81 -27.32 8.44 -18.45
N LYS A 82 -26.45 7.43 -18.56
CA LYS A 82 -26.54 6.40 -19.60
C LYS A 82 -27.83 5.57 -19.46
N LYS A 83 -28.22 5.21 -18.27
CA LYS A 83 -29.43 4.41 -18.01
C LYS A 83 -30.73 5.19 -18.24
N ARG A 84 -30.70 6.49 -18.02
CA ARG A 84 -31.87 7.36 -18.21
C ARG A 84 -32.00 7.90 -19.64
N ASN A 85 -31.20 7.45 -20.60
CA ASN A 85 -31.27 7.88 -21.99
C ASN A 85 -32.67 7.67 -22.60
N LYS A 86 -33.32 6.51 -22.29
CA LYS A 86 -34.67 6.21 -22.78
C LYS A 86 -35.71 7.23 -22.23
N GLU A 87 -35.61 7.62 -20.97
CA GLU A 87 -36.47 8.66 -20.36
C GLU A 87 -36.29 10.01 -21.09
N PHE A 88 -35.03 10.42 -21.31
CA PHE A 88 -34.72 11.67 -22.00
C PHE A 88 -35.20 11.69 -23.45
N ALA A 89 -35.08 10.54 -24.13
CA ALA A 89 -35.62 10.38 -25.49
C ALA A 89 -37.15 10.51 -25.51
N LEU A 90 -37.85 9.88 -24.55
CA LEU A 90 -39.29 9.95 -24.41
C LEU A 90 -39.77 11.37 -24.16
N TYR A 91 -39.08 12.12 -23.29
CA TYR A 91 -39.41 13.53 -23.06
C TYR A 91 -39.27 14.38 -24.34
N GLY A 92 -38.24 14.09 -25.15
CA GLY A 92 -38.06 14.77 -26.45
C GLY A 92 -39.15 14.43 -27.46
N ILE A 93 -39.61 13.17 -27.52
CA ILE A 93 -40.69 12.72 -28.40
C ILE A 93 -42.05 13.34 -27.96
N LEU A 94 -42.26 13.49 -26.65
CA LEU A 94 -43.45 14.12 -26.08
C LEU A 94 -43.43 15.64 -26.20
N GLY A 95 -42.45 16.23 -26.94
CA GLY A 95 -42.42 17.67 -27.25
C GLY A 95 -41.71 18.56 -26.22
N LEU A 96 -40.98 17.97 -25.25
CA LEU A 96 -40.17 18.77 -24.34
C LEU A 96 -38.89 19.26 -25.03
N GLU A 97 -38.67 20.56 -25.09
CA GLU A 97 -37.42 21.12 -25.60
C GLU A 97 -36.22 20.74 -24.71
N LYS A 98 -35.06 20.67 -25.33
CA LYS A 98 -33.79 20.33 -24.63
C LYS A 98 -33.52 21.23 -23.42
N LYS A 99 -33.91 22.51 -23.46
CA LYS A 99 -33.76 23.43 -22.32
C LYS A 99 -34.61 23.02 -21.10
N HIS A 100 -35.79 22.42 -21.34
CA HIS A 100 -36.67 21.95 -20.27
C HIS A 100 -36.12 20.67 -19.63
N ILE A 101 -35.62 19.75 -20.43
CA ILE A 101 -34.98 18.51 -19.96
C ILE A 101 -33.73 18.84 -19.12
N ARG A 102 -32.88 19.78 -19.58
CA ARG A 102 -31.71 20.24 -18.79
C ARG A 102 -32.13 20.87 -17.45
N LYS A 103 -33.20 21.62 -17.40
CA LYS A 103 -33.70 22.23 -16.16
C LYS A 103 -34.19 21.16 -15.17
N ILE A 104 -34.89 20.13 -15.63
CA ILE A 104 -35.35 19.03 -14.79
C ILE A 104 -34.12 18.33 -14.18
N ILE A 105 -33.14 17.95 -15.00
CA ILE A 105 -31.92 17.25 -14.56
C ILE A 105 -31.10 18.13 -13.59
N ALA A 106 -31.00 19.44 -13.83
CA ALA A 106 -30.31 20.34 -12.93
C ALA A 106 -30.93 20.34 -11.53
N ILE A 107 -32.28 20.35 -11.43
CA ILE A 107 -33.00 20.31 -10.16
C ILE A 107 -32.80 18.94 -9.48
N GLU A 108 -32.86 17.82 -10.23
CA GLU A 108 -32.60 16.48 -9.70
C GLU A 108 -31.21 16.37 -9.10
N PHE A 109 -30.16 16.73 -9.85
CA PHE A 109 -28.80 16.70 -9.32
C PHE A 109 -28.59 17.68 -8.16
N PHE A 110 -29.23 18.83 -8.18
CA PHE A 110 -29.20 19.75 -7.03
C PHE A 110 -29.72 19.09 -5.76
N CYS A 111 -30.86 18.40 -5.83
CA CYS A 111 -31.41 17.67 -4.70
C CYS A 111 -30.46 16.53 -4.24
N LEU A 112 -29.92 15.75 -5.18
CA LEU A 112 -28.98 14.66 -4.86
C LEU A 112 -27.71 15.20 -4.19
N PHE A 113 -27.10 16.27 -4.74
CA PHE A 113 -25.91 16.87 -4.15
C PHE A 113 -26.18 17.54 -2.81
N ALA A 114 -27.38 18.08 -2.58
CA ALA A 114 -27.78 18.58 -1.27
C ALA A 114 -27.83 17.45 -0.21
N PHE A 115 -28.38 16.28 -0.56
CA PHE A 115 -28.33 15.10 0.31
C PHE A 115 -26.89 14.60 0.54
N ILE A 116 -26.08 14.54 -0.51
CA ILE A 116 -24.66 14.17 -0.42
C ILE A 116 -23.92 15.14 0.51
N PHE A 117 -24.17 16.44 0.39
CA PHE A 117 -23.57 17.46 1.24
C PHE A 117 -23.92 17.25 2.72
N VAL A 118 -25.20 17.09 3.04
CA VAL A 118 -25.63 16.83 4.43
C VAL A 118 -24.99 15.55 4.97
N LEU A 119 -25.01 14.48 4.19
CA LEU A 119 -24.39 13.19 4.58
C LEU A 119 -22.87 13.33 4.80
N SER A 120 -22.20 14.10 3.93
CA SER A 120 -20.76 14.33 4.01
C SER A 120 -20.37 15.09 5.27
N ILE A 121 -21.11 16.15 5.61
CA ILE A 121 -20.77 17.00 6.77
C ILE A 121 -21.19 16.32 8.08
N VAL A 122 -22.46 15.90 8.19
CA VAL A 122 -22.96 15.29 9.43
C VAL A 122 -22.27 13.95 9.69
N GLY A 123 -22.20 13.08 8.68
CA GLY A 123 -21.51 11.83 8.79
C GLY A 123 -20.00 12.03 8.98
N GLY A 124 -19.40 12.97 8.26
CA GLY A 124 -17.98 13.29 8.38
C GLY A 124 -17.58 13.77 9.77
N TYR A 125 -18.40 14.59 10.42
CA TYR A 125 -18.15 15.03 11.79
C TYR A 125 -18.30 13.86 12.80
N LEU A 126 -19.40 13.11 12.71
CA LEU A 126 -19.65 11.99 13.63
C LEU A 126 -18.61 10.87 13.50
N PHE A 127 -18.35 10.42 12.28
CA PHE A 127 -17.34 9.36 12.05
C PHE A 127 -15.91 9.91 12.14
N GLY A 128 -15.72 11.22 11.93
CA GLY A 128 -14.42 11.88 12.09
C GLY A 128 -13.85 11.75 13.49
N GLN A 129 -14.70 11.84 14.51
CA GLN A 129 -14.31 11.61 15.90
C GLN A 129 -13.80 10.16 16.11
N MET A 130 -14.49 9.17 15.52
CA MET A 130 -14.03 7.77 15.58
C MET A 130 -12.72 7.55 14.83
N VAL A 131 -12.58 8.17 13.66
CA VAL A 131 -11.35 8.09 12.85
C VAL A 131 -10.19 8.78 13.57
N PHE A 132 -10.41 9.89 14.25
CA PHE A 132 -9.41 10.57 15.08
C PHE A 132 -8.94 9.70 16.25
N LEU A 133 -9.86 9.06 16.98
CA LEU A 133 -9.48 8.11 18.03
C LEU A 133 -8.74 6.89 17.47
N MET A 134 -9.17 6.36 16.32
CA MET A 134 -8.47 5.28 15.64
C MET A 134 -7.04 5.70 15.25
N LEU A 135 -6.86 6.93 14.75
CA LEU A 135 -5.56 7.48 14.41
C LEU A 135 -4.64 7.52 15.64
N ASN A 136 -5.12 8.10 16.75
CA ASN A 136 -4.35 8.15 17.99
C ASN A 136 -4.01 6.76 18.53
N PHE A 137 -4.94 5.82 18.45
CA PHE A 137 -4.68 4.42 18.81
C PHE A 137 -3.59 3.76 17.95
N ILE A 138 -3.63 3.98 16.62
CA ILE A 138 -2.59 3.49 15.70
C ILE A 138 -1.23 4.12 16.03
N MET A 139 -1.20 5.40 16.39
CA MET A 139 0.02 6.13 16.74
C MET A 139 0.50 5.82 18.17
N LYS A 140 -0.25 5.01 18.93
CA LYS A 140 -0.03 4.78 20.37
C LYS A 140 0.01 6.06 21.20
N ASP A 141 -0.67 7.08 20.76
CA ASP A 141 -0.85 8.33 21.50
C ASP A 141 -2.09 8.23 22.39
N VAL A 142 -1.87 7.96 23.67
CA VAL A 142 -2.94 7.72 24.65
C VAL A 142 -3.59 9.03 25.15
N ALA A 143 -2.98 10.17 24.88
CA ALA A 143 -3.44 11.46 25.40
C ALA A 143 -4.55 12.13 24.58
N GLY A 144 -4.83 11.64 23.37
CA GLY A 144 -5.89 12.19 22.50
C GLY A 144 -7.29 11.90 23.03
N SER A 145 -8.12 12.93 23.15
CA SER A 145 -9.53 12.86 23.58
C SER A 145 -10.47 13.24 22.44
N LEU A 146 -11.75 12.88 22.54
CA LEU A 146 -12.78 13.30 21.58
C LEU A 146 -12.90 14.83 21.47
N MET A 147 -12.53 15.56 22.53
CA MET A 147 -12.59 17.02 22.53
C MET A 147 -11.51 17.66 21.64
N ASP A 148 -10.45 16.92 21.32
CA ASP A 148 -9.37 17.40 20.45
C ASP A 148 -9.72 17.32 18.96
N PHE A 149 -10.95 16.89 18.61
CA PHE A 149 -11.50 16.93 17.26
C PHE A 149 -12.69 17.90 17.19
N PRO A 150 -12.46 19.23 17.22
CA PRO A 150 -13.52 20.22 17.06
C PRO A 150 -14.07 20.24 15.63
N PHE A 151 -15.26 20.85 15.47
CA PHE A 151 -15.81 21.07 14.13
C PHE A 151 -14.96 22.09 13.36
N SER A 152 -14.45 21.71 12.19
CA SER A 152 -13.62 22.57 11.35
C SER A 152 -14.47 23.30 10.28
N PHE A 153 -14.55 24.63 10.37
CA PHE A 153 -15.17 25.47 9.34
C PHE A 153 -14.37 25.49 8.05
N THR A 154 -13.05 25.34 8.13
CA THR A 154 -12.17 25.26 6.95
C THR A 154 -12.44 23.99 6.17
N ALA A 155 -12.56 22.85 6.85
CA ALA A 155 -12.93 21.58 6.24
C ALA A 155 -14.34 21.63 5.61
N LEU A 156 -15.29 22.30 6.26
CA LEU A 156 -16.61 22.58 5.70
C LEU A 156 -16.50 23.35 4.37
N LEU A 157 -15.68 24.40 4.33
CA LEU A 157 -15.46 25.19 3.12
C LEU A 157 -14.84 24.35 2.01
N TYR A 158 -13.76 23.60 2.28
CA TYR A 158 -13.11 22.74 1.29
C TYR A 158 -14.08 21.69 0.72
N THR A 159 -14.86 21.05 1.59
CA THR A 159 -15.85 20.04 1.17
C THR A 159 -16.96 20.67 0.34
N THR A 160 -17.43 21.85 0.72
CA THR A 160 -18.43 22.60 -0.04
C THR A 160 -17.92 22.96 -1.43
N VAL A 161 -16.69 23.45 -1.54
CA VAL A 161 -16.06 23.78 -2.82
C VAL A 161 -15.91 22.51 -3.70
N LEU A 162 -15.44 21.42 -3.14
CA LEU A 162 -15.31 20.15 -3.87
C LEU A 162 -16.65 19.68 -4.42
N LEU A 163 -17.69 19.62 -3.59
CA LEU A 163 -19.02 19.16 -4.00
C LEU A 163 -19.66 20.11 -5.00
N PHE A 164 -19.45 21.42 -4.86
CA PHE A 164 -19.91 22.42 -5.81
C PHE A 164 -19.24 22.25 -7.19
N VAL A 165 -17.93 22.05 -7.22
CA VAL A 165 -17.18 21.78 -8.47
C VAL A 165 -17.68 20.49 -9.12
N LEU A 166 -17.90 19.43 -8.35
CA LEU A 166 -18.47 18.18 -8.82
C LEU A 166 -19.87 18.36 -9.42
N TYR A 167 -20.73 19.12 -8.75
CA TYR A 167 -22.06 19.46 -9.23
C TYR A 167 -22.00 20.23 -10.54
N LEU A 168 -21.18 21.28 -10.61
CA LEU A 168 -21.02 22.09 -11.82
C LEU A 168 -20.54 21.25 -13.01
N PHE A 169 -19.53 20.39 -12.78
CA PHE A 169 -19.02 19.50 -13.82
C PHE A 169 -20.09 18.48 -14.28
N THR A 170 -20.89 17.97 -13.35
CA THR A 170 -22.02 17.10 -13.64
C THR A 170 -23.07 17.81 -14.51
N LEU A 171 -23.39 19.06 -14.22
CA LEU A 171 -24.32 19.87 -15.02
C LEU A 171 -23.78 20.14 -16.43
N LEU A 172 -22.52 20.49 -16.55
CA LEU A 172 -21.88 20.70 -17.85
C LEU A 172 -21.94 19.41 -18.69
N ARG A 173 -21.52 18.29 -18.12
CA ARG A 173 -21.52 16.99 -18.81
C ARG A 173 -22.93 16.55 -19.24
N SER A 174 -23.93 16.69 -18.37
CA SER A 174 -25.31 16.34 -18.69
C SER A 174 -25.89 17.27 -19.76
N SER A 175 -25.59 18.55 -19.71
CA SER A 175 -26.00 19.54 -20.72
C SER A 175 -25.40 19.26 -22.08
N PHE A 176 -24.09 18.95 -22.17
CA PHE A 176 -23.44 18.54 -23.41
C PHE A 176 -24.10 17.30 -24.00
N ARG A 177 -24.32 16.27 -23.17
CA ARG A 177 -24.94 15.01 -23.62
C ARG A 177 -26.32 15.21 -24.24
N ILE A 178 -27.17 16.03 -23.61
CA ILE A 178 -28.53 16.31 -24.09
C ILE A 178 -28.49 17.18 -25.34
N SER A 179 -27.60 18.17 -25.37
CA SER A 179 -27.53 19.13 -26.51
C SER A 179 -27.11 18.46 -27.81
N PHE A 180 -26.15 17.53 -27.76
CA PHE A 180 -25.59 16.87 -28.95
C PHE A 180 -26.26 15.54 -29.32
N SER A 181 -27.25 15.06 -28.55
CA SER A 181 -27.98 13.84 -28.88
C SER A 181 -29.35 14.14 -29.48
N THR A 182 -29.73 13.36 -30.49
CA THR A 182 -31.12 13.35 -31.00
C THR A 182 -31.95 12.34 -30.20
N PRO A 183 -33.27 12.55 -30.03
CA PRO A 183 -34.12 11.60 -29.31
C PRO A 183 -34.05 10.18 -29.88
N MET A 184 -33.98 10.06 -31.21
CA MET A 184 -33.89 8.79 -31.90
C MET A 184 -32.55 8.08 -31.63
N ALA A 185 -31.41 8.82 -31.62
CA ALA A 185 -30.10 8.27 -31.29
C ALA A 185 -30.01 7.80 -29.83
N LEU A 186 -30.74 8.43 -28.91
CA LEU A 186 -30.81 8.02 -27.52
C LEU A 186 -31.61 6.73 -27.32
N LEU A 187 -32.65 6.50 -28.15
CA LEU A 187 -33.45 5.28 -28.14
C LEU A 187 -32.68 4.09 -28.77
N HIS A 188 -32.05 4.28 -29.92
CA HIS A 188 -31.36 3.19 -30.64
C HIS A 188 -30.10 2.68 -29.92
N LYS A 189 -29.35 3.53 -29.23
CA LYS A 189 -28.16 3.12 -28.43
C LYS A 189 -28.44 2.08 -27.35
N GLY A 190 -29.70 1.78 -27.05
CA GLY A 190 -30.11 0.73 -26.12
C GLY A 190 -30.47 -0.61 -26.77
N HIS A 191 -30.56 -0.68 -28.11
CA HIS A 191 -31.06 -1.84 -28.84
C HIS A 191 -30.08 -2.39 -29.88
N GLU A 192 -28.88 -1.80 -30.05
CA GLU A 192 -27.85 -2.43 -30.86
C GLU A 192 -27.44 -3.75 -30.19
N GLY A 193 -28.02 -4.85 -30.69
CA GLY A 193 -27.66 -6.20 -30.30
C GLY A 193 -26.17 -6.41 -30.54
N GLU A 194 -25.37 -6.50 -29.51
CA GLU A 194 -23.96 -6.83 -29.64
C GLU A 194 -23.87 -8.24 -30.22
N GLY A 195 -23.38 -8.37 -31.46
CA GLY A 195 -23.11 -9.65 -32.08
C GLY A 195 -22.11 -10.48 -31.29
N GLU A 196 -22.07 -11.79 -31.50
CA GLU A 196 -21.14 -12.69 -30.78
C GLU A 196 -19.70 -12.16 -30.90
N PRO A 197 -18.98 -11.94 -29.76
CA PRO A 197 -17.66 -11.36 -29.82
C PRO A 197 -16.67 -12.25 -30.59
N LYS A 198 -15.89 -11.66 -31.51
CA LYS A 198 -14.83 -12.37 -32.21
C LYS A 198 -13.68 -12.68 -31.24
N SER A 199 -13.15 -13.90 -31.30
CA SER A 199 -11.94 -14.26 -30.56
C SER A 199 -10.73 -13.56 -31.14
N ARG A 200 -9.98 -12.83 -30.33
CA ARG A 200 -8.75 -12.13 -30.74
C ARG A 200 -7.54 -12.89 -30.19
N VAL A 201 -7.19 -14.02 -30.81
CA VAL A 201 -6.11 -14.90 -30.33
C VAL A 201 -4.78 -14.15 -30.22
N ILE A 202 -4.42 -13.33 -31.21
CA ILE A 202 -3.19 -12.53 -31.19
C ILE A 202 -3.15 -11.62 -29.94
N LEU A 203 -4.27 -10.97 -29.62
CA LEU A 203 -4.35 -10.08 -28.44
C LEU A 203 -4.19 -10.87 -27.14
N SER A 204 -4.68 -12.12 -27.10
CA SER A 204 -4.47 -13.02 -25.94
C SER A 204 -3.00 -13.41 -25.82
N LEU A 205 -2.31 -13.72 -26.91
CA LEU A 205 -0.88 -14.05 -26.90
C LEU A 205 -0.04 -12.86 -26.41
N ILE A 206 -0.33 -11.66 -26.90
CA ILE A 206 0.31 -10.43 -26.41
C ILE A 206 0.04 -10.23 -24.91
N GLY A 207 -1.20 -10.46 -24.45
CA GLY A 207 -1.55 -10.41 -23.04
C GLY A 207 -0.75 -11.40 -22.18
N PHE A 208 -0.59 -12.65 -22.63
CA PHE A 208 0.24 -13.64 -21.95
C PHE A 208 1.73 -13.30 -21.97
N LEU A 209 2.22 -12.68 -23.07
CA LEU A 209 3.60 -12.19 -23.14
C LEU A 209 3.87 -11.13 -22.06
N PHE A 210 3.02 -10.10 -21.97
CA PHE A 210 3.15 -9.07 -20.94
C PHE A 210 2.98 -9.65 -19.52
N LEU A 211 2.09 -10.62 -19.31
CA LEU A 211 1.94 -11.30 -18.04
C LEU A 211 3.22 -12.09 -17.68
N GLY A 212 3.79 -12.78 -18.66
CA GLY A 212 5.05 -13.50 -18.52
C GLY A 212 6.22 -12.58 -18.17
N ILE A 213 6.32 -11.42 -18.81
CA ILE A 213 7.31 -10.38 -18.48
C ILE A 213 7.11 -9.91 -17.03
N GLY A 214 5.91 -9.47 -16.66
CA GLY A 214 5.64 -8.94 -15.33
C GLY A 214 5.84 -9.97 -14.22
N TYR A 215 5.37 -11.21 -14.42
CA TYR A 215 5.58 -12.31 -13.47
C TYR A 215 7.04 -12.78 -13.45
N GLY A 216 7.71 -12.79 -14.60
CA GLY A 216 9.13 -13.08 -14.70
C GLY A 216 9.96 -12.10 -13.87
N ILE A 217 9.70 -10.80 -14.02
CA ILE A 217 10.33 -9.77 -13.19
C ILE A 217 10.08 -10.05 -11.69
N ALA A 218 8.83 -10.29 -11.30
CA ALA A 218 8.47 -10.49 -9.90
C ALA A 218 9.12 -11.73 -9.27
N LEU A 219 9.30 -12.81 -10.02
CA LEU A 219 9.79 -14.09 -9.52
C LEU A 219 11.30 -14.27 -9.65
N PHE A 220 11.91 -13.80 -10.76
CA PHE A 220 13.31 -14.12 -11.10
C PHE A 220 14.29 -13.00 -10.80
N ILE A 221 13.88 -11.72 -10.80
CA ILE A 221 14.80 -10.65 -10.44
C ILE A 221 15.22 -10.84 -8.98
N GLN A 222 16.54 -10.87 -8.78
CA GLN A 222 17.17 -10.99 -7.47
C GLN A 222 17.86 -9.67 -7.14
N GLY A 223 17.89 -9.34 -5.85
CA GLY A 223 18.49 -8.09 -5.37
C GLY A 223 17.47 -6.99 -5.10
N LEU A 224 17.85 -6.08 -4.21
CA LEU A 224 16.97 -4.99 -3.73
C LEU A 224 16.89 -3.85 -4.73
N LEU A 225 18.05 -3.34 -5.20
CA LEU A 225 18.13 -2.23 -6.14
C LEU A 225 17.50 -2.59 -7.48
N SER A 226 17.79 -3.79 -7.98
CA SER A 226 17.17 -4.32 -9.19
C SER A 226 15.66 -4.48 -9.01
N SER A 227 15.18 -4.95 -7.85
CA SER A 227 13.75 -5.06 -7.56
C SER A 227 13.05 -3.69 -7.57
N LEU A 228 13.69 -2.67 -7.00
CA LEU A 228 13.17 -1.29 -6.99
C LEU A 228 13.04 -0.71 -8.41
N ASN A 229 14.10 -0.87 -9.22
CA ASN A 229 14.13 -0.35 -10.59
C ASN A 229 13.09 -1.00 -11.51
N TYR A 230 12.91 -2.32 -11.39
CA TYR A 230 12.00 -3.06 -12.26
C TYR A 230 10.58 -3.22 -11.72
N TYR A 231 10.32 -2.81 -10.48
CA TYR A 231 8.99 -2.93 -9.86
C TYR A 231 7.90 -2.20 -10.64
N SER A 232 8.15 -0.94 -11.01
CA SER A 232 7.19 -0.14 -11.78
C SER A 232 6.90 -0.75 -13.16
N LEU A 233 7.91 -1.29 -13.82
CA LEU A 233 7.76 -1.99 -15.11
C LEU A 233 6.92 -3.26 -14.96
N ALA A 234 7.15 -4.04 -13.89
CA ALA A 234 6.34 -5.22 -13.60
C ALA A 234 4.86 -4.87 -13.38
N VAL A 235 4.58 -3.81 -12.59
CA VAL A 235 3.21 -3.34 -12.33
C VAL A 235 2.53 -2.90 -13.63
N LEU A 236 3.21 -2.15 -14.48
CA LEU A 236 2.69 -1.71 -15.78
C LEU A 236 2.43 -2.90 -16.70
N ALA A 237 3.36 -3.85 -16.81
CA ALA A 237 3.22 -5.03 -17.64
C ALA A 237 2.03 -5.90 -17.18
N VAL A 238 1.90 -6.20 -15.88
CA VAL A 238 0.78 -6.97 -15.31
C VAL A 238 -0.55 -6.24 -15.51
N SER A 239 -0.57 -4.91 -15.31
CA SER A 239 -1.78 -4.12 -15.51
C SER A 239 -2.25 -4.17 -16.96
N LEU A 240 -1.35 -3.95 -17.91
CA LEU A 240 -1.66 -4.04 -19.35
C LEU A 240 -2.09 -5.45 -19.74
N ALA A 241 -1.38 -6.47 -19.27
CA ALA A 241 -1.72 -7.88 -19.47
C ALA A 241 -3.15 -8.19 -18.98
N THR A 242 -3.51 -7.71 -17.82
CA THR A 242 -4.82 -7.93 -17.21
C THR A 242 -5.94 -7.37 -18.10
N TYR A 243 -5.80 -6.14 -18.59
CA TYR A 243 -6.76 -5.57 -19.54
C TYR A 243 -6.85 -6.38 -20.83
N LEU A 244 -5.71 -6.72 -21.44
CA LEU A 244 -5.68 -7.49 -22.69
C LEU A 244 -6.30 -8.88 -22.53
N LEU A 245 -6.03 -9.57 -21.41
CA LEU A 245 -6.56 -10.91 -21.16
C LEU A 245 -8.07 -10.88 -20.86
N TYR A 246 -8.56 -9.89 -20.09
CA TYR A 246 -10.01 -9.77 -19.90
C TYR A 246 -10.74 -9.49 -21.20
N ILE A 247 -10.18 -8.67 -22.11
CA ILE A 247 -10.81 -8.34 -23.41
C ILE A 247 -10.78 -9.52 -24.38
N SER A 248 -9.73 -10.33 -24.37
CA SER A 248 -9.50 -11.35 -25.39
C SER A 248 -9.59 -12.80 -24.90
N PHE A 249 -8.84 -13.12 -23.84
CA PHE A 249 -8.73 -14.50 -23.34
C PHE A 249 -10.02 -14.97 -22.67
N SER A 250 -10.76 -14.09 -21.98
CA SER A 250 -12.06 -14.44 -21.41
C SER A 250 -13.07 -14.90 -22.47
N VAL A 251 -13.06 -14.23 -23.64
CA VAL A 251 -13.91 -14.63 -24.79
C VAL A 251 -13.44 -15.97 -25.35
N LEU A 252 -12.11 -16.18 -25.44
CA LEU A 252 -11.53 -17.43 -25.92
C LEU A 252 -11.92 -18.61 -25.01
N LEU A 253 -11.79 -18.45 -23.69
CA LEU A 253 -12.18 -19.47 -22.71
C LEU A 253 -13.65 -19.86 -22.84
N LEU A 254 -14.55 -18.88 -22.89
CA LEU A 254 -15.98 -19.14 -23.05
C LEU A 254 -16.31 -19.85 -24.36
N LYS A 255 -15.61 -19.52 -25.46
CA LYS A 255 -15.75 -20.23 -26.73
C LYS A 255 -15.21 -21.66 -26.68
N MET A 256 -14.13 -21.90 -25.92
CA MET A 256 -13.63 -23.26 -25.67
C MET A 256 -14.64 -24.08 -24.85
N GLU A 257 -15.23 -23.51 -23.81
CA GLU A 257 -16.28 -24.16 -23.03
C GLU A 257 -17.54 -24.44 -23.88
N LYS A 258 -17.90 -23.55 -24.81
CA LYS A 258 -19.01 -23.75 -25.77
C LYS A 258 -18.81 -24.98 -26.66
N ARG A 259 -17.56 -25.39 -26.94
CA ARG A 259 -17.24 -26.58 -27.75
C ARG A 259 -17.32 -27.91 -26.97
N ARG A 260 -17.41 -27.86 -25.65
CA ARG A 260 -17.46 -29.08 -24.81
C ARG A 260 -18.85 -29.70 -24.82
N PRO A 261 -18.99 -31.05 -24.79
CA PRO A 261 -20.30 -31.73 -24.74
C PRO A 261 -21.14 -31.29 -23.51
N SER A 262 -20.48 -30.90 -22.41
CA SER A 262 -21.16 -30.41 -21.22
C SER A 262 -21.91 -29.09 -21.41
N TYR A 263 -21.66 -28.35 -22.48
CA TYR A 263 -22.33 -27.10 -22.83
C TYR A 263 -23.82 -27.29 -23.08
N TYR A 264 -24.24 -28.42 -23.67
CA TYR A 264 -25.64 -28.70 -24.00
C TYR A 264 -26.53 -29.01 -22.78
N LYS A 265 -25.97 -29.05 -21.56
CA LYS A 265 -26.80 -29.07 -20.35
C LYS A 265 -27.50 -27.73 -20.18
N PRO A 266 -28.83 -27.67 -19.93
CA PRO A 266 -29.63 -26.43 -19.92
C PRO A 266 -29.00 -25.30 -19.07
N GLU A 267 -28.51 -25.65 -17.87
CA GLU A 267 -27.87 -24.69 -16.95
C GLU A 267 -26.58 -24.06 -17.54
N LYS A 268 -25.71 -24.89 -18.14
CA LYS A 268 -24.43 -24.43 -18.72
C LYS A 268 -24.67 -23.67 -20.02
N PHE A 269 -25.60 -24.12 -20.84
CA PHE A 269 -25.98 -23.44 -22.07
C PHE A 269 -26.39 -22.00 -21.80
N LEU A 270 -27.33 -21.80 -20.90
CA LEU A 270 -27.82 -20.46 -20.52
C LEU A 270 -26.75 -19.61 -19.87
N SER A 271 -25.94 -20.21 -18.97
CA SER A 271 -24.89 -19.50 -18.27
C SER A 271 -23.77 -19.05 -19.20
N ILE A 272 -23.20 -19.95 -20.01
CA ILE A 272 -22.06 -19.67 -20.91
C ILE A 272 -22.48 -18.73 -22.04
N SER A 273 -23.65 -18.97 -22.65
CA SER A 273 -24.18 -18.08 -23.69
C SER A 273 -24.41 -16.67 -23.16
N GLY A 274 -25.06 -16.54 -21.99
CA GLY A 274 -25.25 -15.23 -21.35
C GLY A 274 -23.96 -14.52 -21.01
N LEU A 275 -22.98 -15.25 -20.44
CA LEU A 275 -21.66 -14.68 -20.09
C LEU A 275 -20.87 -14.25 -21.33
N LEU A 276 -20.95 -14.99 -22.46
CA LEU A 276 -20.20 -14.69 -23.68
C LEU A 276 -20.56 -13.31 -24.24
N TYR A 277 -21.84 -12.96 -24.26
CA TYR A 277 -22.29 -11.63 -24.70
C TYR A 277 -21.97 -10.53 -23.70
N ARG A 278 -22.03 -10.83 -22.41
CA ARG A 278 -21.76 -9.84 -21.33
C ARG A 278 -20.29 -9.52 -21.16
N ILE A 279 -19.39 -10.51 -21.31
CA ILE A 279 -17.99 -10.35 -20.97
C ILE A 279 -17.31 -9.28 -21.82
N LYS A 280 -17.73 -9.10 -23.08
CA LYS A 280 -17.20 -8.05 -23.96
C LYS A 280 -17.48 -6.65 -23.41
N GLY A 281 -18.73 -6.37 -22.99
CA GLY A 281 -19.10 -5.09 -22.38
C GLY A 281 -18.52 -4.89 -20.97
N ASN A 282 -18.06 -5.98 -20.34
CA ASN A 282 -17.65 -6.03 -18.95
C ASN A 282 -16.14 -6.10 -18.75
N ALA A 283 -15.39 -6.50 -19.76
CA ALA A 283 -13.96 -6.81 -19.69
C ALA A 283 -13.13 -5.70 -19.03
N VAL A 284 -13.33 -4.45 -19.45
CA VAL A 284 -12.59 -3.30 -18.91
C VAL A 284 -12.90 -3.07 -17.44
N SER A 285 -14.17 -3.16 -17.03
CA SER A 285 -14.57 -3.00 -15.63
C SER A 285 -14.03 -4.11 -14.75
N LEU A 286 -14.08 -5.37 -15.22
CA LEU A 286 -13.54 -6.52 -14.46
C LEU A 286 -12.02 -6.44 -14.31
N ALA A 287 -11.31 -6.03 -15.37
CA ALA A 287 -9.87 -5.77 -15.32
C ALA A 287 -9.54 -4.67 -14.30
N SER A 288 -10.27 -3.55 -14.35
CA SER A 288 -10.10 -2.45 -13.39
C SER A 288 -10.32 -2.92 -11.94
N ILE A 289 -11.38 -3.67 -11.68
CA ILE A 289 -11.67 -4.22 -10.35
C ILE A 289 -10.51 -5.13 -9.88
N SER A 290 -9.99 -6.00 -10.77
CA SER A 290 -8.87 -6.89 -10.44
C SER A 290 -7.62 -6.11 -10.06
N ILE A 291 -7.23 -5.12 -10.88
CA ILE A 291 -6.02 -4.30 -10.65
C ILE A 291 -6.17 -3.46 -9.37
N LEU A 292 -7.31 -2.80 -9.19
CA LEU A 292 -7.57 -2.00 -7.99
C LEU A 292 -7.56 -2.86 -6.73
N SER A 293 -8.22 -4.02 -6.76
CA SER A 293 -8.21 -4.96 -5.64
C SER A 293 -6.80 -5.45 -5.32
N THR A 294 -5.98 -5.76 -6.35
CA THR A 294 -4.56 -6.13 -6.16
C THR A 294 -3.79 -5.02 -5.45
N GLY A 295 -3.92 -3.78 -5.93
CA GLY A 295 -3.24 -2.62 -5.34
C GLY A 295 -3.61 -2.40 -3.87
N VAL A 296 -4.91 -2.48 -3.54
CA VAL A 296 -5.39 -2.32 -2.16
C VAL A 296 -4.91 -3.44 -1.25
N ILE A 297 -5.03 -4.70 -1.70
CA ILE A 297 -4.61 -5.86 -0.90
C ILE A 297 -3.10 -5.77 -0.60
N LEU A 298 -2.28 -5.49 -1.60
CA LEU A 298 -0.83 -5.33 -1.40
C LEU A 298 -0.50 -4.13 -0.52
N SER A 299 -1.13 -2.97 -0.74
CA SER A 299 -0.92 -1.76 0.07
C SER A 299 -1.26 -2.01 1.55
N LEU A 300 -2.44 -2.58 1.83
CA LEU A 300 -2.84 -2.91 3.20
C LEU A 300 -1.92 -3.97 3.82
N ALA A 301 -1.60 -5.04 3.10
CA ALA A 301 -0.74 -6.10 3.63
C ALA A 301 0.66 -5.57 3.96
N THR A 302 1.23 -4.69 3.12
CA THR A 302 2.56 -4.09 3.36
C THR A 302 2.54 -3.13 4.53
N THR A 303 1.56 -2.22 4.61
CA THR A 303 1.47 -1.23 5.70
C THR A 303 1.18 -1.88 7.05
N ILE A 304 0.30 -2.89 7.10
CA ILE A 304 0.05 -3.69 8.31
C ILE A 304 1.31 -4.44 8.74
N CYS A 305 2.04 -5.03 7.78
CA CYS A 305 3.27 -5.76 8.06
C CYS A 305 4.37 -4.84 8.60
N MET A 306 4.56 -3.65 8.01
CA MET A 306 5.50 -2.64 8.51
C MET A 306 5.16 -2.22 9.95
N TYR A 307 3.89 -1.94 10.20
CA TYR A 307 3.41 -1.57 11.52
C TYR A 307 3.60 -2.69 12.56
N ALA A 308 3.25 -3.92 12.21
CA ALA A 308 3.42 -5.07 13.10
C ALA A 308 4.90 -5.40 13.38
N ASN A 309 5.81 -5.00 12.49
CA ASN A 309 7.24 -5.24 12.65
C ASN A 309 7.97 -4.21 13.54
N ILE A 310 7.34 -3.10 13.93
CA ILE A 310 7.97 -1.99 14.67
C ILE A 310 8.68 -2.48 15.96
N GLN A 311 8.02 -3.31 16.74
CA GLN A 311 8.60 -3.84 17.99
C GLN A 311 9.81 -4.75 17.72
N ASN A 312 9.72 -5.61 16.72
CA ASN A 312 10.82 -6.48 16.32
C ASN A 312 12.03 -5.66 15.85
N LYS A 313 11.76 -4.61 15.07
CA LYS A 313 12.78 -3.68 14.60
C LYS A 313 13.45 -2.96 15.77
N GLY A 314 12.68 -2.38 16.68
CA GLY A 314 13.22 -1.71 17.86
C GLY A 314 14.04 -2.64 18.74
N ASN A 315 13.59 -3.88 18.97
CA ASN A 315 14.35 -4.88 19.75
C ASN A 315 15.64 -5.33 19.04
N SER A 316 15.67 -5.30 17.72
CA SER A 316 16.85 -5.65 16.93
C SER A 316 17.91 -4.55 16.96
N LEU A 317 17.50 -3.29 16.83
CA LEU A 317 18.41 -2.13 16.83
C LEU A 317 18.91 -1.82 18.24
N PHE A 318 18.01 -1.76 19.19
CA PHE A 318 18.32 -1.39 20.57
C PHE A 318 18.51 -2.62 21.46
N SER A 319 19.75 -2.93 21.78
CA SER A 319 20.07 -3.97 22.77
C SER A 319 19.84 -3.50 24.23
N ARG A 320 19.80 -2.18 24.45
CA ARG A 320 19.55 -1.49 25.72
C ARG A 320 18.53 -0.36 25.48
N GLU A 321 18.10 0.32 26.55
CA GLU A 321 17.12 1.41 26.46
C GLU A 321 17.67 2.66 25.79
N TYR A 322 18.97 2.93 25.97
CA TYR A 322 19.66 4.10 25.44
C TYR A 322 20.81 3.68 24.55
N SER A 323 21.03 4.44 23.50
CA SER A 323 22.19 4.33 22.62
C SER A 323 22.78 5.72 22.34
N MET A 324 24.09 5.76 22.23
CA MET A 324 24.86 6.92 21.78
C MET A 324 25.77 6.49 20.65
N GLU A 325 25.66 7.12 19.50
CA GLU A 325 26.40 6.77 18.30
C GLU A 325 27.31 7.93 17.88
N LEU A 326 28.53 7.59 17.50
CA LEU A 326 29.50 8.50 16.92
C LEU A 326 30.18 7.84 15.72
N SER A 327 30.05 8.44 14.56
CA SER A 327 30.59 7.91 13.31
C SER A 327 31.49 8.95 12.65
N PRO A 328 32.80 8.96 12.97
CA PRO A 328 33.78 9.83 12.31
C PRO A 328 34.02 9.40 10.85
N PHE A 329 34.11 10.37 9.92
CA PHE A 329 34.39 10.09 8.51
C PHE A 329 35.85 9.72 8.22
N SER A 330 36.77 10.06 9.12
CA SER A 330 38.16 9.62 9.09
C SER A 330 38.60 9.18 10.47
N TYR A 331 39.14 7.98 10.53
CA TYR A 331 39.54 7.35 11.78
C TYR A 331 41.07 7.37 11.92
N PRO A 332 41.62 7.94 13.01
CA PRO A 332 43.03 7.80 13.33
C PRO A 332 43.31 6.48 14.03
N GLU A 333 44.18 5.65 13.44
CA GLU A 333 44.49 4.26 13.81
C GLU A 333 44.83 3.99 15.28
N LYS A 334 45.22 4.99 16.06
CA LYS A 334 45.72 4.82 17.42
C LYS A 334 44.73 5.22 18.53
N GLU A 335 43.57 5.79 18.18
CA GLU A 335 42.67 6.44 19.17
C GLU A 335 41.33 5.67 19.38
N GLY A 336 41.13 4.50 18.82
CA GLY A 336 39.82 3.80 18.88
C GLY A 336 39.44 3.31 20.27
N GLU A 337 40.41 2.78 21.03
CA GLU A 337 40.13 2.36 22.41
C GLU A 337 39.97 3.57 23.33
N ASP A 338 40.72 4.66 23.11
CA ASP A 338 40.59 5.92 23.85
C ASP A 338 39.22 6.53 23.57
N LEU A 339 38.72 6.41 22.34
CA LEU A 339 37.41 6.90 21.95
C LEU A 339 36.29 6.09 22.63
N LYS A 340 36.40 4.76 22.68
CA LYS A 340 35.46 3.92 23.44
C LYS A 340 35.41 4.29 24.91
N GLN A 341 36.57 4.50 25.53
CA GLN A 341 36.66 4.90 26.94
C GLN A 341 36.02 6.29 27.15
N SER A 342 36.31 7.25 26.27
CA SER A 342 35.73 8.61 26.34
C SER A 342 34.22 8.59 26.23
N LEU A 343 33.64 7.77 25.32
CA LEU A 343 32.18 7.64 25.19
C LEU A 343 31.56 6.98 26.41
N ASN A 344 32.18 5.91 26.95
CA ASN A 344 31.72 5.28 28.19
C ASN A 344 31.77 6.25 29.39
N GLN A 345 32.82 7.04 29.49
CA GLN A 345 32.95 8.02 30.56
C GLN A 345 31.89 9.13 30.45
N MET A 346 31.59 9.64 29.25
CA MET A 346 30.49 10.60 29.07
C MET A 346 29.14 10.06 29.56
N VAL A 347 28.85 8.79 29.35
CA VAL A 347 27.64 8.16 29.87
C VAL A 347 27.65 8.11 31.39
N LEU A 348 28.77 7.68 32.01
CA LEU A 348 28.91 7.63 33.45
C LEU A 348 28.82 9.01 34.11
N GLU A 349 29.35 10.06 33.47
CA GLU A 349 29.23 11.43 33.93
C GLU A 349 27.82 12.03 33.79
N SER A 350 26.98 11.43 32.94
CA SER A 350 25.60 11.86 32.70
C SER A 350 24.62 11.44 33.80
N VAL A 351 25.03 10.61 34.76
CA VAL A 351 24.24 10.14 35.91
C VAL A 351 24.76 10.69 37.21
N ASN A 352 24.04 10.53 38.32
CA ASN A 352 24.51 11.00 39.64
C ASN A 352 25.54 10.02 40.23
N GLU A 353 25.26 8.74 40.08
CA GLU A 353 26.13 7.66 40.54
C GLU A 353 26.37 6.64 39.41
N PRO A 354 27.61 6.16 39.22
CA PRO A 354 27.91 5.14 38.22
C PRO A 354 27.08 3.85 38.37
N SER A 355 26.59 3.56 39.57
CA SER A 355 25.72 2.41 39.90
C SER A 355 24.32 2.50 39.27
N GLU A 356 23.91 3.71 38.84
CA GLU A 356 22.65 3.95 38.11
C GLU A 356 22.70 3.48 36.64
N VAL A 357 23.90 3.18 36.12
CA VAL A 357 24.10 2.68 34.74
C VAL A 357 24.29 1.18 34.78
N GLU A 358 23.47 0.44 34.02
CA GLU A 358 23.54 -1.02 33.95
C GLU A 358 23.82 -1.46 32.49
N GLY A 359 24.70 -2.46 32.34
CA GLY A 359 24.99 -3.09 31.06
C GLY A 359 25.62 -2.16 30.06
N LEU A 360 26.44 -1.19 30.51
CA LEU A 360 27.19 -0.27 29.65
C LEU A 360 28.23 -1.02 28.81
N TYR A 361 28.20 -0.82 27.51
CA TYR A 361 29.25 -1.28 26.60
C TYR A 361 29.30 -0.41 25.35
N THR A 362 30.47 -0.36 24.70
CA THR A 362 30.65 0.26 23.39
C THR A 362 31.03 -0.82 22.39
N MET A 363 30.29 -0.88 21.29
CA MET A 363 30.54 -1.74 20.14
C MET A 363 31.00 -0.89 18.96
N VAL A 364 31.98 -1.42 18.21
CA VAL A 364 32.39 -0.80 16.95
C VAL A 364 31.86 -1.61 15.79
N THR A 365 31.22 -0.91 14.89
CA THR A 365 30.70 -1.49 13.65
C THR A 365 31.24 -0.75 12.43
N LEU A 366 31.42 -1.48 11.34
CA LEU A 366 31.77 -0.91 10.05
C LEU A 366 30.90 -1.57 8.98
N ALA A 367 30.12 -0.76 8.27
CA ALA A 367 29.31 -1.22 7.15
C ALA A 367 29.97 -0.85 5.82
N THR A 368 30.17 -1.83 4.96
CA THR A 368 30.76 -1.65 3.63
C THR A 368 30.06 -2.54 2.61
N ALA A 369 30.29 -2.31 1.32
CA ALA A 369 29.77 -3.14 0.24
C ALA A 369 30.85 -4.02 -0.36
N GLY A 370 30.49 -5.23 -0.75
CA GLY A 370 31.41 -6.17 -1.41
C GLY A 370 30.68 -7.30 -2.12
N TYR A 371 31.36 -8.01 -2.98
CA TYR A 371 30.84 -9.23 -3.61
C TYR A 371 31.36 -10.45 -2.89
N VAL A 372 30.48 -11.37 -2.50
CA VAL A 372 30.87 -12.65 -1.91
C VAL A 372 30.72 -13.73 -2.98
N GLU A 373 31.87 -14.21 -3.49
CA GLU A 373 31.93 -15.21 -4.55
C GLU A 373 32.97 -16.29 -4.19
N GLU A 374 32.59 -17.55 -4.34
CA GLU A 374 33.47 -18.75 -4.19
C GLU A 374 34.38 -18.73 -2.95
N GLY A 375 33.88 -18.29 -1.80
CA GLY A 375 34.65 -18.21 -0.56
C GLY A 375 35.60 -16.99 -0.49
N GLN A 376 35.43 -16.00 -1.31
CA GLN A 376 36.18 -14.75 -1.29
C GLN A 376 35.24 -13.54 -1.16
N ILE A 377 35.73 -12.48 -0.51
CA ILE A 377 35.09 -11.18 -0.53
C ILE A 377 35.91 -10.27 -1.44
N LEU A 378 35.23 -9.71 -2.45
CA LEU A 378 35.83 -8.83 -3.45
C LEU A 378 35.30 -7.40 -3.31
N PRO A 379 36.12 -6.37 -3.55
CA PRO A 379 35.70 -4.99 -3.51
C PRO A 379 34.72 -4.66 -4.66
N VAL A 380 33.85 -3.69 -4.46
CA VAL A 380 33.01 -3.12 -5.51
C VAL A 380 33.86 -2.19 -6.39
N GLN A 381 34.23 -2.64 -7.58
CA GLN A 381 35.01 -1.86 -8.54
C GLN A 381 34.08 -0.97 -9.39
N GLY A 382 34.19 0.37 -9.23
CA GLY A 382 33.63 1.37 -10.14
C GLY A 382 32.09 1.46 -10.23
N GLN A 383 31.58 2.65 -10.55
CA GLN A 383 30.13 2.84 -10.79
C GLN A 383 29.61 2.14 -12.06
N GLU A 384 30.48 1.87 -13.04
CA GLU A 384 30.09 1.24 -14.30
C GLU A 384 29.61 -0.22 -14.15
N ASN A 385 30.04 -0.92 -13.12
CA ASN A 385 29.65 -2.31 -12.87
C ASN A 385 28.35 -2.47 -12.10
N MET A 386 27.79 -1.40 -11.52
CA MET A 386 26.53 -1.46 -10.77
C MET A 386 25.28 -1.72 -11.63
N VAL A 387 25.33 -1.48 -12.93
CA VAL A 387 24.16 -1.60 -13.83
C VAL A 387 23.95 -3.02 -14.34
N ASN A 388 25.01 -3.85 -14.40
CA ASN A 388 24.96 -5.19 -14.98
C ASN A 388 25.41 -6.35 -14.06
N ALA A 389 25.82 -6.06 -12.81
CA ALA A 389 26.28 -7.06 -11.87
C ALA A 389 25.18 -7.48 -10.88
N LYS A 390 25.34 -8.65 -10.28
CA LYS A 390 24.59 -9.04 -9.07
C LYS A 390 24.69 -7.89 -8.06
N ASP A 391 23.59 -7.55 -7.38
CA ASP A 391 23.64 -6.51 -6.34
C ASP A 391 24.75 -6.82 -5.34
N PRO A 392 25.57 -5.81 -4.95
CA PRO A 392 26.61 -6.03 -3.97
C PRO A 392 26.01 -6.43 -2.62
N ASN A 393 26.72 -7.26 -1.89
CA ASN A 393 26.35 -7.63 -0.54
C ASN A 393 26.75 -6.52 0.43
N MET A 394 25.95 -6.30 1.45
CA MET A 394 26.31 -5.45 2.58
C MET A 394 27.14 -6.27 3.57
N ILE A 395 28.35 -5.83 3.86
CA ILE A 395 29.26 -6.47 4.79
C ILE A 395 29.35 -5.60 6.03
N ILE A 396 28.98 -6.18 7.18
CA ILE A 396 29.00 -5.48 8.46
C ILE A 396 30.02 -6.17 9.34
N LEU A 397 31.07 -5.44 9.68
CA LEU A 397 32.08 -5.88 10.60
C LEU A 397 31.71 -5.47 12.02
N TYR A 398 31.97 -6.35 12.98
CA TYR A 398 31.76 -6.11 14.41
C TYR A 398 33.06 -6.41 15.17
N ASP A 399 33.39 -5.62 16.18
CA ASP A 399 34.45 -5.93 17.08
C ASP A 399 34.05 -7.04 18.08
N LEU A 400 34.98 -7.94 18.39
CA LEU A 400 34.71 -9.08 19.28
C LEU A 400 34.31 -8.66 20.69
N ALA A 401 34.91 -7.58 21.22
CA ALA A 401 34.64 -7.10 22.56
C ALA A 401 33.18 -6.61 22.67
N GLY A 402 32.75 -5.77 21.71
CA GLY A 402 31.36 -5.28 21.63
C GLY A 402 30.36 -6.43 21.39
N TYR A 403 30.73 -7.39 20.54
CA TYR A 403 29.92 -8.57 20.28
C TYR A 403 29.71 -9.40 21.57
N ASN A 404 30.80 -9.70 22.29
CA ASN A 404 30.72 -10.45 23.55
C ASN A 404 29.87 -9.72 24.60
N ALA A 405 30.02 -8.40 24.74
CA ALA A 405 29.25 -7.59 25.65
C ALA A 405 27.74 -7.55 25.29
N ARG A 406 27.42 -7.39 24.01
CA ARG A 406 26.04 -7.36 23.52
C ARG A 406 25.30 -8.67 23.79
N PHE A 407 25.92 -9.79 23.49
CA PHE A 407 25.29 -11.12 23.54
C PHE A 407 25.63 -11.91 24.79
N GLN A 408 26.36 -11.30 25.77
CA GLN A 408 26.81 -11.92 27.02
C GLN A 408 27.54 -13.25 26.75
N LYS A 409 28.47 -13.22 25.77
CA LYS A 409 29.30 -14.36 25.39
C LYS A 409 30.75 -14.12 25.80
N HIS A 410 31.54 -15.19 25.86
CA HIS A 410 32.96 -15.15 26.19
C HIS A 410 33.74 -15.90 25.09
N ILE A 411 33.60 -15.47 23.84
CA ILE A 411 34.30 -16.04 22.71
C ILE A 411 35.66 -15.35 22.58
N SER A 412 36.71 -16.14 22.26
CA SER A 412 38.02 -15.65 21.86
C SER A 412 38.30 -16.07 20.43
N LEU A 413 38.97 -15.21 19.65
CA LEU A 413 39.35 -15.46 18.27
C LEU A 413 40.86 -15.38 18.10
N GLY A 414 41.43 -16.29 17.34
CA GLY A 414 42.82 -16.25 16.87
C GLY A 414 43.06 -15.15 15.85
N GLU A 415 44.32 -14.93 15.45
CA GLU A 415 44.68 -13.85 14.49
C GLU A 415 43.99 -13.98 13.12
N ASN A 416 43.74 -15.20 12.66
CA ASN A 416 43.11 -15.48 11.38
C ASN A 416 41.76 -16.20 11.54
N GLU A 417 41.04 -15.94 12.62
CA GLU A 417 39.71 -16.49 12.87
C GLU A 417 38.68 -15.38 12.84
N ILE A 418 37.52 -15.67 12.25
CA ILE A 418 36.35 -14.81 12.20
C ILE A 418 35.09 -15.60 12.49
N LEU A 419 34.09 -14.88 13.06
CA LEU A 419 32.74 -15.43 13.12
C LEU A 419 31.93 -14.87 11.97
N LEU A 420 31.28 -15.74 11.22
CA LEU A 420 30.44 -15.35 10.09
C LEU A 420 28.97 -15.61 10.40
N CYS A 421 28.17 -14.60 10.27
CA CYS A 421 26.72 -14.67 10.28
C CYS A 421 26.18 -14.39 8.90
N ASN A 422 25.37 -15.29 8.39
CA ASN A 422 24.72 -15.13 7.09
C ASN A 422 23.20 -15.15 7.21
N ASN A 423 22.59 -14.23 6.49
CA ASN A 423 21.14 -14.10 6.53
C ASN A 423 20.41 -14.83 5.39
N ARG A 424 21.07 -15.13 4.26
CA ARG A 424 20.41 -15.78 3.10
C ARG A 424 21.37 -16.33 2.06
N ASN A 425 21.89 -17.43 2.07
CA ASN A 425 22.71 -18.05 1.04
C ASN A 425 24.21 -17.92 1.18
N THR A 426 24.78 -18.34 2.32
CA THR A 426 26.18 -18.77 2.28
C THR A 426 26.27 -20.01 1.40
N PRO A 427 27.31 -20.13 0.58
CA PRO A 427 27.70 -21.43 0.10
C PRO A 427 27.91 -22.33 1.34
N LYS A 428 27.04 -23.29 1.54
CA LYS A 428 27.23 -24.35 2.53
C LYS A 428 28.61 -24.95 2.26
N ASN A 429 29.54 -24.87 3.19
CA ASN A 429 30.82 -25.54 3.24
C ASN A 429 32.12 -24.75 2.96
N SER A 430 32.20 -23.44 3.08
CA SER A 430 33.55 -22.86 3.15
C SER A 430 33.97 -22.68 4.61
N ASN A 431 34.82 -23.58 5.11
CA ASN A 431 35.48 -23.43 6.42
C ASN A 431 36.47 -22.25 6.44
N SER A 432 36.64 -21.57 5.32
CA SER A 432 37.57 -20.46 5.17
C SER A 432 37.01 -19.37 4.25
N LEU A 433 37.33 -18.12 4.53
CA LEU A 433 36.95 -16.95 3.76
C LEU A 433 38.21 -16.11 3.44
N LYS A 434 38.46 -15.88 2.17
CA LYS A 434 39.61 -15.09 1.71
C LYS A 434 39.17 -13.61 1.59
N ILE A 435 39.89 -12.69 2.21
CA ILE A 435 39.69 -11.25 2.14
C ILE A 435 41.06 -10.63 1.87
N GLY A 436 41.26 -10.11 0.68
CA GLY A 436 42.59 -9.63 0.24
C GLY A 436 43.60 -10.76 0.20
N ASP A 437 44.74 -10.55 0.85
CA ASP A 437 45.83 -11.52 0.92
C ASP A 437 45.69 -12.48 2.11
N ARG A 438 44.74 -12.23 3.01
CA ARG A 438 44.54 -13.10 4.20
C ARG A 438 43.42 -14.09 4.00
N VAL A 439 43.64 -15.31 4.55
CA VAL A 439 42.64 -16.36 4.60
C VAL A 439 42.24 -16.54 6.07
N PHE A 440 40.95 -16.31 6.34
CA PHE A 440 40.39 -16.46 7.67
C PHE A 440 39.67 -17.80 7.82
N GLN A 441 39.85 -18.45 8.95
CA GLN A 441 39.06 -19.60 9.36
C GLN A 441 37.69 -19.10 9.84
N VAL A 442 36.62 -19.74 9.37
CA VAL A 442 35.23 -19.31 9.61
C VAL A 442 34.57 -20.23 10.60
N SER A 443 34.06 -19.64 11.69
CA SER A 443 33.08 -20.29 12.56
C SER A 443 31.72 -19.68 12.32
N GLU A 444 30.71 -20.47 11.92
CA GLU A 444 29.37 -20.00 11.63
C GLU A 444 28.59 -19.65 12.92
N ILE A 445 27.91 -18.52 12.93
CA ILE A 445 27.03 -18.11 14.02
C ILE A 445 25.66 -17.74 13.46
N GLN A 446 24.61 -18.04 14.22
CA GLN A 446 23.24 -17.67 13.90
C GLN A 446 22.83 -16.39 14.64
N ASN A 447 22.05 -15.50 13.96
CA ASN A 447 21.28 -14.38 14.54
C ASN A 447 22.06 -13.18 15.11
N ILE A 448 23.04 -12.64 14.41
CA ILE A 448 23.77 -11.44 14.86
C ILE A 448 23.31 -10.14 14.18
N LEU A 449 22.81 -10.26 12.95
CA LEU A 449 22.55 -9.07 12.13
C LEU A 449 21.26 -8.37 12.57
N PRO A 450 21.28 -7.03 12.70
CA PRO A 450 20.06 -6.24 12.80
C PRO A 450 19.15 -6.56 11.63
N VAL A 451 17.86 -6.75 11.90
CA VAL A 451 16.86 -7.15 10.88
C VAL A 451 16.79 -6.17 9.71
N ASP A 452 17.14 -4.91 9.93
CA ASP A 452 17.08 -3.85 8.91
C ASP A 452 18.06 -4.02 7.75
N MET A 453 19.13 -4.78 7.96
CA MET A 453 20.18 -4.97 6.94
C MET A 453 19.99 -6.24 6.10
N VAL A 454 18.90 -6.98 6.32
CA VAL A 454 18.59 -8.22 5.61
C VAL A 454 18.28 -8.02 4.12
N ALA A 455 17.88 -6.82 3.74
CA ALA A 455 17.40 -6.53 2.39
C ALA A 455 18.46 -6.65 1.29
N LEU A 456 19.72 -6.33 1.60
CA LEU A 456 20.82 -6.31 0.65
C LEU A 456 21.64 -7.61 0.58
N GLY A 457 21.18 -8.72 1.18
CA GLY A 457 22.02 -9.90 1.28
C GLY A 457 23.24 -9.61 2.15
N SER A 458 23.03 -9.47 3.47
CA SER A 458 24.04 -8.96 4.38
C SER A 458 24.83 -10.10 5.00
N TYR A 459 26.13 -9.86 5.16
CA TYR A 459 27.05 -10.70 5.91
C TYR A 459 27.50 -9.95 7.16
N GLY A 460 27.33 -10.56 8.32
CA GLY A 460 27.92 -10.08 9.58
C GLY A 460 29.21 -10.83 9.86
N ILE A 461 30.29 -10.10 10.05
CA ILE A 461 31.60 -10.66 10.35
C ILE A 461 32.08 -10.09 11.67
N VAL A 462 32.29 -10.96 12.68
CA VAL A 462 32.93 -10.55 13.92
C VAL A 462 34.44 -10.77 13.77
N VAL A 463 35.20 -9.70 13.98
CA VAL A 463 36.66 -9.69 13.91
C VAL A 463 37.27 -9.50 15.28
N ARG A 464 38.48 -10.03 15.49
CA ARG A 464 39.16 -10.02 16.77
C ARG A 464 39.37 -8.61 17.34
N ASP A 465 39.84 -7.67 16.49
CA ASP A 465 40.29 -6.33 16.88
C ASP A 465 40.04 -5.29 15.79
N LEU A 466 40.22 -4.04 16.16
CA LEU A 466 40.06 -2.90 15.25
C LEU A 466 41.09 -2.89 14.12
N ALA A 467 42.29 -3.42 14.33
CA ALA A 467 43.33 -3.51 13.30
C ALA A 467 42.92 -4.46 12.16
N THR A 468 42.27 -5.57 12.50
CA THR A 468 41.70 -6.51 11.52
C THR A 468 40.52 -5.87 10.78
N MET A 469 39.67 -5.10 11.48
CA MET A 469 38.55 -4.38 10.88
C MET A 469 39.04 -3.35 9.84
N GLU A 470 40.06 -2.60 10.19
CA GLU A 470 40.69 -1.61 9.32
C GLU A 470 41.38 -2.24 8.09
N TYR A 471 42.06 -3.38 8.28
CA TYR A 471 42.62 -4.15 7.16
C TYR A 471 41.56 -4.52 6.13
N ILE A 472 40.43 -5.03 6.59
CA ILE A 472 39.30 -5.41 5.72
C ILE A 472 38.70 -4.18 5.04
N GLU A 473 38.54 -3.07 5.76
CA GLU A 473 38.05 -1.81 5.20
C GLU A 473 38.95 -1.31 4.08
N LYS A 474 40.25 -1.22 4.35
CA LYS A 474 41.24 -0.76 3.36
C LYS A 474 41.25 -1.59 2.07
N TYR A 475 41.00 -2.89 2.20
CA TYR A 475 40.91 -3.79 1.06
C TYR A 475 39.61 -3.59 0.27
N LEU A 476 38.48 -3.50 0.96
CA LEU A 476 37.17 -3.38 0.32
C LEU A 476 36.93 -1.97 -0.26
N GLN A 477 37.57 -0.95 0.31
CA GLN A 477 37.47 0.45 -0.13
C GLN A 477 38.83 1.10 -0.31
N PRO A 478 39.45 0.96 -1.48
CA PRO A 478 40.67 1.71 -1.82
C PRO A 478 40.45 3.22 -1.70
N LYS A 479 41.49 3.95 -1.28
CA LYS A 479 41.44 5.40 -0.99
C LYS A 479 40.85 6.26 -2.12
N GLU A 480 40.94 5.83 -3.37
CA GLU A 480 40.41 6.51 -4.55
C GLU A 480 38.88 6.55 -4.64
N HIS A 481 38.20 5.69 -3.88
CA HIS A 481 36.74 5.54 -3.90
C HIS A 481 36.09 5.65 -2.51
N ARG A 482 36.79 6.19 -1.52
CA ARG A 482 36.20 6.47 -0.22
C ARG A 482 35.12 7.54 -0.37
N SER A 483 33.89 7.13 -0.48
CA SER A 483 32.76 8.04 -0.37
C SER A 483 32.62 8.47 1.10
N GLU A 484 32.10 9.67 1.33
CA GLU A 484 31.73 10.19 2.67
C GLU A 484 30.75 9.29 3.43
N SER A 485 30.34 8.15 2.82
CA SER A 485 29.32 7.24 3.34
C SER A 485 29.86 6.05 4.15
N THR A 486 31.17 5.83 4.21
CA THR A 486 31.77 4.75 5.01
C THR A 486 32.35 5.31 6.28
N ALA A 487 31.61 5.15 7.34
CA ALA A 487 32.04 5.54 8.67
C ALA A 487 32.14 4.30 9.56
N ILE A 488 33.24 4.20 10.29
CA ILE A 488 33.28 3.36 11.47
C ILE A 488 32.34 3.98 12.49
N GLU A 489 31.43 3.18 13.03
CA GLU A 489 30.46 3.64 14.02
C GLU A 489 30.80 3.07 15.39
N PHE A 490 30.92 3.96 16.35
CA PHE A 490 31.06 3.64 17.76
C PHE A 490 29.69 3.80 18.40
N SER A 491 29.07 2.70 18.80
CA SER A 491 27.76 2.68 19.44
C SER A 491 27.87 2.25 20.89
N THR A 492 27.59 3.18 21.80
CA THR A 492 27.58 2.95 23.26
C THR A 492 26.15 2.71 23.72
N HIS A 493 25.92 1.61 24.45
CA HIS A 493 24.60 1.19 24.89
C HIS A 493 24.54 1.03 26.41
N TRP A 494 23.42 1.45 27.03
CA TRP A 494 23.22 1.31 28.47
C TRP A 494 21.74 1.26 28.85
N ASN A 495 21.47 0.77 30.05
CA ASN A 495 20.19 0.88 30.75
C ASN A 495 20.33 1.78 31.97
N LEU A 496 19.22 2.30 32.46
CA LEU A 496 19.16 3.00 33.74
C LEU A 496 18.53 2.11 34.81
N LYS A 497 19.10 2.16 36.01
CA LYS A 497 18.61 1.45 37.20
C LYS A 497 18.14 2.44 38.25
N GLY A 498 16.87 2.35 38.64
CA GLY A 498 16.32 3.19 39.70
C GLY A 498 15.99 4.63 39.36
N ILE A 499 16.21 5.06 38.10
CA ILE A 499 15.87 6.39 37.59
C ILE A 499 14.75 6.26 36.58
N SER A 500 13.68 7.07 36.71
CA SER A 500 12.65 7.15 35.66
C SER A 500 13.17 7.90 34.43
N GLY A 501 12.68 7.55 33.23
CA GLY A 501 13.06 8.23 32.00
C GLY A 501 12.79 9.74 32.06
N GLU A 502 11.71 10.17 32.71
CA GLU A 502 11.37 11.58 32.90
C GLU A 502 12.44 12.31 33.74
N ALA A 503 12.90 11.68 34.83
CA ALA A 503 13.96 12.25 35.69
C ALA A 503 15.32 12.32 35.01
N TYR A 504 15.59 11.43 34.05
CA TYR A 504 16.80 11.42 33.24
C TYR A 504 16.78 12.41 32.06
N GLN A 505 15.62 12.86 31.61
CA GLN A 505 15.45 13.69 30.41
C GLN A 505 16.33 14.97 30.38
N PRO A 506 16.52 15.75 31.50
CA PRO A 506 17.42 16.88 31.45
C PRO A 506 18.89 16.48 31.22
N LYS A 507 19.33 15.36 31.83
CA LYS A 507 20.69 14.83 31.70
C LYS A 507 20.93 14.22 30.30
N TYR A 508 19.94 13.53 29.76
CA TYR A 508 19.92 13.04 28.41
C TYR A 508 20.07 14.18 27.38
N SER A 509 19.38 15.29 27.61
CA SER A 509 19.53 16.49 26.77
C SER A 509 20.91 17.15 26.91
N ALA A 510 21.50 17.11 28.12
CA ALA A 510 22.87 17.56 28.34
C ALA A 510 23.90 16.66 27.65
N LEU A 511 23.71 15.34 27.72
CA LEU A 511 24.56 14.35 27.03
C LEU A 511 24.55 14.56 25.52
N LYS A 512 23.41 14.85 24.90
CA LYS A 512 23.33 15.23 23.47
C LYS A 512 24.19 16.45 23.15
N LYS A 513 24.18 17.46 24.00
CA LYS A 513 25.01 18.67 23.82
C LYS A 513 26.50 18.39 24.04
N GLN A 514 26.86 17.55 25.04
CA GLN A 514 28.23 17.12 25.27
C GLN A 514 28.80 16.35 24.10
N LEU A 515 28.06 15.39 23.55
CA LEU A 515 28.46 14.61 22.38
C LEU A 515 28.66 15.51 21.15
N LYS A 516 27.76 16.48 20.95
CA LYS A 516 27.91 17.50 19.89
C LYS A 516 29.21 18.27 20.04
N ALA A 517 29.47 18.83 21.22
CA ALA A 517 30.70 19.60 21.49
C ALA A 517 31.97 18.74 21.35
N PHE A 518 31.90 17.48 21.78
CA PHE A 518 32.99 16.51 21.63
C PHE A 518 33.27 16.24 20.14
N SER A 519 32.23 16.00 19.35
CA SER A 519 32.31 15.77 17.91
C SER A 519 32.89 16.99 17.19
N GLU A 520 32.44 18.20 17.49
CA GLU A 520 32.96 19.43 16.89
C GLU A 520 34.41 19.68 17.25
N LYS A 521 34.82 19.43 18.51
CA LYS A 521 36.19 19.62 18.98
C LYS A 521 37.16 18.61 18.35
N ASN A 522 36.83 17.33 18.31
CA ASN A 522 37.76 16.28 17.89
C ASN A 522 37.74 16.00 16.40
N PHE A 523 36.58 16.20 15.74
CA PHE A 523 36.36 15.84 14.33
C PHE A 523 36.03 17.05 13.45
N LYS A 524 36.03 18.28 13.97
CA LYS A 524 35.78 19.54 13.24
C LYS A 524 34.50 19.49 12.38
N GLY A 525 33.48 18.84 12.86
CA GLY A 525 32.19 18.62 12.15
C GLY A 525 32.22 17.45 11.16
N ASN A 526 33.32 16.73 11.01
CA ASN A 526 33.43 15.56 10.13
C ASN A 526 33.08 14.25 10.85
N ALA A 527 31.99 14.24 11.63
CA ALA A 527 31.44 13.05 12.25
C ALA A 527 29.93 13.16 12.35
N ARG A 528 29.24 12.04 12.15
CA ARG A 528 27.82 11.91 12.52
C ARG A 528 27.74 11.51 13.99
N TYR A 529 26.76 12.04 14.68
CA TYR A 529 26.52 11.68 16.07
C TYR A 529 25.01 11.65 16.34
N SER A 530 24.60 10.71 17.20
CA SER A 530 23.22 10.64 17.69
C SER A 530 23.21 10.15 19.14
N VAL A 531 22.21 10.56 19.91
CA VAL A 531 21.85 9.94 21.18
C VAL A 531 20.38 9.64 21.10
N GLU A 532 20.04 8.39 21.21
CA GLU A 532 18.68 7.89 21.01
C GLU A 532 18.18 7.10 22.23
N ASN A 533 16.88 7.23 22.48
CA ASN A 533 16.15 6.40 23.42
C ASN A 533 15.24 5.47 22.65
N LYS A 534 15.22 4.18 23.03
CA LYS A 534 14.38 3.16 22.39
C LYS A 534 12.90 3.55 22.36
N GLY A 535 12.41 4.18 23.45
CA GLY A 535 11.02 4.64 23.53
C GLY A 535 10.72 5.74 22.50
N GLU A 536 11.59 6.78 22.41
CA GLU A 536 11.47 7.86 21.43
C GLU A 536 11.53 7.31 19.98
N TYR A 537 12.47 6.40 19.74
CA TYR A 537 12.60 5.74 18.44
C TYR A 537 11.32 4.97 18.08
N LEU A 538 10.81 4.12 18.98
CA LEU A 538 9.57 3.38 18.74
C LEU A 538 8.40 4.31 18.51
N GLN A 539 8.28 5.41 19.26
CA GLN A 539 7.22 6.40 19.08
C GLN A 539 7.29 7.02 17.68
N SER A 540 8.48 7.46 17.25
CA SER A 540 8.68 7.97 15.88
C SER A 540 8.33 6.93 14.80
N GLN A 541 8.69 5.65 15.02
CA GLN A 541 8.31 4.58 14.09
C GLN A 541 6.80 4.34 14.06
N TYR A 542 6.09 4.45 15.21
CA TYR A 542 4.63 4.36 15.23
C TYR A 542 3.98 5.54 14.51
N GLU A 543 4.53 6.74 14.59
CA GLU A 543 4.04 7.90 13.85
C GLU A 543 4.18 7.71 12.34
N VAL A 544 5.35 7.36 11.86
CA VAL A 544 5.61 7.19 10.41
C VAL A 544 4.84 6.00 9.85
N ASN A 545 5.03 4.80 10.43
CA ASN A 545 4.39 3.59 9.92
C ASN A 545 2.88 3.58 10.19
N GLY A 546 2.43 4.21 11.30
CA GLY A 546 1.02 4.44 11.59
C GLY A 546 0.38 5.37 10.57
N GLY A 547 1.08 6.41 10.13
CA GLY A 547 0.66 7.29 9.03
C GLY A 547 0.48 6.53 7.72
N PHE A 548 1.42 5.67 7.34
CA PHE A 548 1.28 4.78 6.18
C PHE A 548 0.10 3.82 6.32
N LEU A 549 -0.07 3.20 7.49
CA LEU A 549 -1.19 2.30 7.75
C LEU A 549 -2.53 3.03 7.65
N PHE A 550 -2.63 4.21 8.22
CA PHE A 550 -3.82 5.05 8.16
C PHE A 550 -4.20 5.41 6.73
N LEU A 551 -3.23 5.87 5.92
CA LEU A 551 -3.42 6.12 4.50
C LEU A 551 -3.82 4.86 3.73
N GLY A 552 -3.16 3.72 4.01
CA GLY A 552 -3.49 2.43 3.40
C GLY A 552 -4.93 2.03 3.65
N VAL A 553 -5.42 2.18 4.88
CA VAL A 553 -6.83 1.89 5.26
C VAL A 553 -7.79 2.84 4.54
N LEU A 554 -7.50 4.13 4.48
CA LEU A 554 -8.33 5.10 3.77
C LEU A 554 -8.43 4.79 2.28
N ILE A 555 -7.30 4.56 1.62
CA ILE A 555 -7.26 4.17 0.20
C ILE A 555 -8.02 2.86 0.01
N GLY A 556 -7.89 1.92 0.94
CA GLY A 556 -8.66 0.67 0.95
C GLY A 556 -10.17 0.91 0.96
N ILE A 557 -10.66 1.78 1.82
CA ILE A 557 -12.10 2.14 1.92
C ILE A 557 -12.58 2.80 0.63
N ILE A 558 -11.79 3.72 0.04
CA ILE A 558 -12.11 4.40 -1.21
C ILE A 558 -12.29 3.40 -2.35
N PHE A 559 -11.30 2.55 -2.58
CA PHE A 559 -11.33 1.57 -3.67
C PHE A 559 -12.41 0.50 -3.45
N LEU A 560 -12.61 0.09 -2.21
CA LEU A 560 -13.68 -0.84 -1.87
C LEU A 560 -15.05 -0.24 -2.17
N THR A 561 -15.28 1.02 -1.77
CA THR A 561 -16.51 1.76 -2.10
C THR A 561 -16.70 1.88 -3.60
N GLY A 562 -15.63 2.22 -4.35
CA GLY A 562 -15.66 2.27 -5.81
C GLY A 562 -15.98 0.91 -6.45
N THR A 563 -15.37 -0.16 -5.96
CA THR A 563 -15.61 -1.53 -6.44
C THR A 563 -17.05 -1.96 -6.18
N VAL A 564 -17.59 -1.67 -4.99
CA VAL A 564 -19.00 -1.93 -4.63
C VAL A 564 -19.93 -1.21 -5.59
N LEU A 565 -19.69 0.07 -5.80
CA LEU A 565 -20.50 0.91 -6.68
C LEU A 565 -20.49 0.40 -8.12
N ILE A 566 -19.31 0.15 -8.67
CA ILE A 566 -19.15 -0.36 -10.04
C ILE A 566 -19.88 -1.70 -10.18
N SER A 567 -19.67 -2.63 -9.25
CA SER A 567 -20.30 -3.95 -9.27
C SER A 567 -21.80 -3.88 -9.13
N TYR A 568 -22.29 -3.05 -8.20
CA TYR A 568 -23.73 -2.88 -7.95
C TYR A 568 -24.46 -2.31 -9.17
N TYR A 569 -23.97 -1.18 -9.73
CA TYR A 569 -24.60 -0.56 -10.89
C TYR A 569 -24.63 -1.49 -12.09
N LYS A 570 -23.56 -2.26 -12.25
CA LYS A 570 -23.46 -3.22 -13.32
C LYS A 570 -24.52 -4.31 -13.20
N GLN A 571 -24.67 -4.89 -12.01
CA GLN A 571 -25.65 -5.94 -11.77
C GLN A 571 -27.08 -5.44 -11.94
N ILE A 572 -27.38 -4.22 -11.49
CA ILE A 572 -28.69 -3.62 -11.76
C ILE A 572 -28.92 -3.42 -13.25
N SER A 573 -27.91 -2.94 -13.99
CA SER A 573 -27.99 -2.79 -15.45
C SER A 573 -28.34 -4.12 -16.14
N GLU A 574 -27.61 -5.16 -15.75
CA GLU A 574 -27.80 -6.50 -16.31
C GLU A 574 -29.15 -7.08 -15.90
N GLY A 575 -29.59 -6.84 -14.66
CA GLY A 575 -30.91 -7.27 -14.17
C GLY A 575 -32.06 -6.74 -15.01
N TYR A 576 -32.04 -5.46 -15.38
CA TYR A 576 -33.07 -4.88 -16.25
C TYR A 576 -33.03 -5.44 -17.67
N GLU A 577 -31.85 -5.69 -18.24
CA GLU A 577 -31.70 -6.29 -19.57
C GLU A 577 -32.13 -7.76 -19.57
N ASP A 578 -31.88 -8.46 -18.49
CA ASP A 578 -32.26 -9.86 -18.33
C ASP A 578 -33.75 -10.05 -18.09
N ARG A 579 -34.40 -9.10 -17.43
CA ARG A 579 -35.83 -9.18 -17.15
C ARG A 579 -36.65 -9.50 -18.38
N GLU A 580 -36.44 -8.77 -19.48
CA GLU A 580 -37.14 -9.00 -20.76
C GLU A 580 -36.80 -10.38 -21.32
N LYS A 581 -35.52 -10.78 -21.32
CA LYS A 581 -35.07 -12.09 -21.81
C LYS A 581 -35.66 -13.25 -20.97
N MET A 582 -35.66 -13.10 -19.65
CA MET A 582 -36.18 -14.12 -18.73
C MET A 582 -37.69 -14.27 -18.81
N GLN A 583 -38.43 -13.17 -19.04
CA GLN A 583 -39.86 -13.23 -19.32
C GLN A 583 -40.18 -14.01 -20.61
N ILE A 584 -39.38 -13.85 -21.66
CA ILE A 584 -39.50 -14.63 -22.89
C ILE A 584 -39.23 -16.11 -22.60
N MET A 585 -38.15 -16.41 -21.84
CA MET A 585 -37.79 -17.78 -21.50
C MET A 585 -38.85 -18.46 -20.62
N LYS A 586 -39.46 -17.73 -19.67
CA LYS A 586 -40.65 -18.23 -18.90
C LYS A 586 -41.78 -18.61 -19.82
N LYS A 587 -42.11 -17.78 -20.81
CA LYS A 587 -43.15 -18.10 -21.82
C LYS A 587 -42.83 -19.34 -22.66
N LEU A 588 -41.54 -19.66 -22.81
CA LEU A 588 -41.05 -20.87 -23.49
C LEU A 588 -40.94 -22.09 -22.57
N GLY A 589 -41.38 -21.98 -21.30
CA GLY A 589 -41.47 -23.11 -20.37
C GLY A 589 -40.26 -23.29 -19.44
N LEU A 590 -39.32 -22.34 -19.34
CA LEU A 590 -38.26 -22.46 -18.36
C LEU A 590 -38.77 -22.26 -16.93
N SER A 591 -38.35 -23.16 -16.01
CA SER A 591 -38.67 -23.05 -14.59
C SER A 591 -37.96 -21.88 -13.90
N ASP A 592 -38.66 -21.25 -12.94
CA ASP A 592 -38.09 -20.16 -12.15
C ASP A 592 -36.80 -20.58 -11.40
N ARG A 593 -36.75 -21.83 -10.94
CA ARG A 593 -35.56 -22.40 -10.29
C ARG A 593 -34.33 -22.41 -11.19
N LEU A 594 -34.48 -22.75 -12.48
CA LEU A 594 -33.40 -22.78 -13.46
C LEU A 594 -32.95 -21.37 -13.80
N ILE A 595 -33.87 -20.43 -13.92
CA ILE A 595 -33.61 -19.01 -14.15
C ILE A 595 -32.77 -18.41 -12.99
N GLN A 596 -33.20 -18.61 -11.75
CA GLN A 596 -32.50 -18.13 -10.57
C GLN A 596 -31.11 -18.76 -10.41
N LYS A 597 -30.94 -20.05 -10.70
CA LYS A 597 -29.68 -20.78 -10.64
C LYS A 597 -28.68 -20.23 -11.68
N THR A 598 -29.15 -20.03 -12.91
CA THR A 598 -28.36 -19.49 -14.01
C THR A 598 -27.87 -18.06 -13.71
N GLY A 599 -28.80 -17.17 -13.30
CA GLY A 599 -28.46 -15.80 -12.92
C GLY A 599 -27.46 -15.75 -11.75
N SER A 600 -27.68 -16.59 -10.71
CA SER A 600 -26.75 -16.66 -9.57
C SER A 600 -25.35 -17.13 -9.98
N SER A 601 -25.24 -18.09 -10.89
CA SER A 601 -23.96 -18.60 -11.39
C SER A 601 -23.19 -17.51 -12.16
N GLN A 602 -23.89 -16.76 -13.01
CA GLN A 602 -23.26 -15.67 -13.78
C GLN A 602 -22.76 -14.54 -12.88
N ILE A 603 -23.55 -14.13 -11.88
CA ILE A 603 -23.17 -13.12 -10.89
C ILE A 603 -21.93 -13.59 -10.10
N LEU A 604 -21.88 -14.86 -9.70
CA LEU A 604 -20.75 -15.43 -8.97
C LEU A 604 -19.44 -15.30 -9.76
N TRP A 605 -19.43 -15.64 -11.04
CA TRP A 605 -18.27 -15.52 -11.90
C TRP A 605 -17.81 -14.06 -12.09
N LEU A 606 -18.77 -13.15 -12.26
CA LEU A 606 -18.48 -11.72 -12.45
C LEU A 606 -17.94 -11.06 -11.17
N PHE A 607 -18.33 -11.56 -9.99
CA PHE A 607 -17.83 -11.04 -8.71
C PHE A 607 -16.51 -11.65 -8.29
N PHE A 608 -16.45 -12.97 -8.24
CA PHE A 608 -15.26 -13.65 -7.69
C PHE A 608 -14.15 -13.86 -8.72
N GLY A 609 -14.43 -13.76 -10.01
CA GLY A 609 -13.39 -13.79 -11.05
C GLY A 609 -12.32 -12.72 -10.86
N PRO A 610 -12.68 -11.43 -10.75
CA PRO A 610 -11.71 -10.37 -10.47
C PRO A 610 -10.92 -10.56 -9.18
N LEU A 611 -11.57 -11.04 -8.11
CA LEU A 611 -10.91 -11.31 -6.83
C LEU A 611 -9.90 -12.48 -6.94
N ALA A 612 -10.25 -13.53 -7.67
CA ALA A 612 -9.34 -14.66 -7.92
C ALA A 612 -8.09 -14.19 -8.71
N VAL A 613 -8.28 -13.36 -9.73
CA VAL A 613 -7.16 -12.77 -10.50
C VAL A 613 -6.33 -11.84 -9.60
N ALA A 614 -6.97 -11.00 -8.77
CA ALA A 614 -6.27 -10.14 -7.82
C ALA A 614 -5.45 -10.96 -6.81
N THR A 615 -6.03 -12.04 -6.27
CA THR A 615 -5.32 -12.95 -5.36
C THR A 615 -4.09 -13.58 -6.04
N LEU A 616 -4.23 -14.03 -7.28
CA LEU A 616 -3.11 -14.58 -8.07
C LEU A 616 -2.00 -13.54 -8.25
N HIS A 617 -2.37 -12.30 -8.63
CA HIS A 617 -1.40 -11.20 -8.76
C HIS A 617 -0.69 -10.92 -7.43
N CYS A 618 -1.42 -10.88 -6.30
CA CYS A 618 -0.86 -10.67 -4.98
C CYS A 618 0.14 -11.78 -4.59
N LEU A 619 -0.21 -13.05 -4.85
CA LEU A 619 0.66 -14.18 -4.54
C LEU A 619 1.95 -14.15 -5.37
N VAL A 620 1.89 -13.83 -6.66
CA VAL A 620 3.08 -13.71 -7.50
C VAL A 620 3.91 -12.48 -7.12
N ALA A 621 3.27 -11.34 -6.89
CA ALA A 621 3.95 -10.11 -6.48
C ALA A 621 4.56 -10.21 -5.07
N SER A 622 4.10 -11.13 -4.22
CA SER A 622 4.53 -11.25 -2.82
C SER A 622 6.05 -11.36 -2.68
N LYS A 623 6.72 -12.04 -3.61
CA LYS A 623 8.17 -12.22 -3.57
C LYS A 623 8.95 -10.92 -3.77
N ILE A 624 8.58 -10.11 -4.76
CA ILE A 624 9.24 -8.81 -5.00
C ILE A 624 8.86 -7.79 -3.92
N VAL A 625 7.60 -7.79 -3.48
CA VAL A 625 7.12 -6.90 -2.41
C VAL A 625 7.82 -7.20 -1.10
N PHE A 626 7.98 -8.48 -0.73
CA PHE A 626 8.70 -8.87 0.47
C PHE A 626 10.16 -8.41 0.45
N ARG A 627 10.84 -8.45 -0.71
CA ARG A 627 12.19 -7.89 -0.84
C ARG A 627 12.21 -6.38 -0.60
N LEU A 628 11.25 -5.65 -1.20
CA LEU A 628 11.14 -4.20 -0.99
C LEU A 628 10.82 -3.85 0.46
N LEU A 629 10.04 -4.68 1.17
CA LEU A 629 9.79 -4.53 2.60
C LEU A 629 11.06 -4.67 3.46
N GLY A 630 12.08 -5.36 2.95
CA GLY A 630 13.40 -5.39 3.57
C GLY A 630 14.02 -4.01 3.76
N LEU A 631 13.74 -3.01 2.89
CA LEU A 631 14.14 -1.61 3.08
C LEU A 631 13.59 -0.99 4.37
N PHE A 632 12.46 -1.48 4.83
CA PHE A 632 11.78 -1.02 6.03
C PHE A 632 12.07 -1.93 7.24
N GLY A 633 13.03 -2.84 7.10
CA GLY A 633 13.44 -3.74 8.18
C GLY A 633 12.54 -4.96 8.41
N VAL A 634 11.69 -5.31 7.45
CA VAL A 634 10.84 -6.51 7.54
C VAL A 634 11.63 -7.72 7.04
N GLY A 635 12.18 -8.50 7.98
CA GLY A 635 12.94 -9.72 7.67
C GLY A 635 12.15 -11.03 7.76
N SER A 636 10.96 -11.03 8.37
CA SER A 636 10.15 -12.24 8.59
C SER A 636 9.14 -12.49 7.46
N LEU A 637 9.40 -13.53 6.66
CA LEU A 637 8.47 -14.00 5.63
C LEU A 637 7.14 -14.49 6.23
N THR A 638 7.20 -15.12 7.40
CA THR A 638 6.01 -15.63 8.11
C THR A 638 5.10 -14.49 8.54
N LEU A 639 5.66 -13.40 9.06
CA LEU A 639 4.91 -12.20 9.40
C LEU A 639 4.20 -11.61 8.16
N TYR A 640 4.94 -11.43 7.06
CA TYR A 640 4.37 -10.90 5.82
C TYR A 640 3.27 -11.82 5.24
N ALA A 641 3.51 -13.13 5.20
CA ALA A 641 2.52 -14.10 4.72
C ALA A 641 1.27 -14.10 5.60
N GLY A 642 1.43 -13.97 6.92
CA GLY A 642 0.31 -13.82 7.87
C GLY A 642 -0.50 -12.57 7.60
N CYS A 643 0.14 -11.41 7.44
CA CYS A 643 -0.53 -10.15 7.12
C CYS A 643 -1.27 -10.21 5.77
N LEU A 644 -0.62 -10.74 4.72
CA LEU A 644 -1.23 -10.90 3.41
C LEU A 644 -2.44 -11.83 3.46
N SER A 645 -2.34 -12.96 4.17
CA SER A 645 -3.44 -13.92 4.33
C SER A 645 -4.62 -13.30 5.09
N ALA A 646 -4.36 -12.54 6.15
CA ALA A 646 -5.40 -11.86 6.91
C ALA A 646 -6.14 -10.83 6.05
N VAL A 647 -5.42 -10.01 5.29
CA VAL A 647 -6.01 -9.02 4.38
C VAL A 647 -6.84 -9.69 3.28
N LEU A 648 -6.33 -10.76 2.66
CA LEU A 648 -7.05 -11.54 1.66
C LEU A 648 -8.36 -12.11 2.22
N LEU A 649 -8.33 -12.64 3.45
CA LEU A 649 -9.50 -13.17 4.12
C LEU A 649 -10.56 -12.08 4.38
N VAL A 650 -10.15 -10.94 4.93
CA VAL A 650 -11.05 -9.80 5.16
C VAL A 650 -11.66 -9.33 3.84
N PHE A 651 -10.86 -9.21 2.78
CA PHE A 651 -11.33 -8.84 1.45
C PHE A 651 -12.36 -9.84 0.92
N ALA A 652 -12.09 -11.14 1.03
CA ALA A 652 -13.01 -12.19 0.61
C ALA A 652 -14.35 -12.13 1.37
N LEU A 653 -14.32 -11.87 2.69
CA LEU A 653 -15.52 -11.69 3.50
C LEU A 653 -16.36 -10.48 3.06
N VAL A 654 -15.69 -9.33 2.83
CA VAL A 654 -16.37 -8.13 2.34
C VAL A 654 -17.00 -8.39 0.97
N TYR A 655 -16.27 -9.01 0.04
CA TYR A 655 -16.82 -9.39 -1.27
C TYR A 655 -18.01 -10.33 -1.16
N LEU A 656 -18.01 -11.26 -0.22
CA LEU A 656 -19.12 -12.17 0.03
C LEU A 656 -20.37 -11.42 0.51
N VAL A 657 -20.20 -10.43 1.40
CA VAL A 657 -21.32 -9.57 1.86
C VAL A 657 -21.89 -8.79 0.68
N ILE A 658 -21.04 -8.15 -0.12
CA ILE A 658 -21.44 -7.36 -1.29
C ILE A 658 -22.17 -8.26 -2.30
N PHE A 659 -21.63 -9.45 -2.57
CA PHE A 659 -22.26 -10.43 -3.45
C PHE A 659 -23.68 -10.80 -2.98
N ARG A 660 -23.88 -11.06 -1.68
CA ARG A 660 -25.21 -11.38 -1.13
C ARG A 660 -26.21 -10.23 -1.31
N LEU A 661 -25.77 -9.00 -1.03
CA LEU A 661 -26.60 -7.80 -1.18
C LEU A 661 -26.99 -7.56 -2.64
N THR A 662 -26.01 -7.68 -3.53
CA THR A 662 -26.19 -7.44 -4.97
C THR A 662 -27.03 -8.53 -5.62
N LYS A 663 -26.83 -9.80 -5.23
CA LYS A 663 -27.67 -10.91 -5.67
C LYS A 663 -29.13 -10.69 -5.29
N LYS A 664 -29.42 -10.23 -4.05
CA LYS A 664 -30.79 -9.94 -3.59
C LYS A 664 -31.43 -8.81 -4.43
N ALA A 665 -30.67 -7.77 -4.76
CA ALA A 665 -31.14 -6.68 -5.61
C ALA A 665 -31.44 -7.15 -7.04
N TYR A 666 -30.54 -7.95 -7.65
CA TYR A 666 -30.71 -8.52 -8.97
C TYR A 666 -31.95 -9.42 -9.07
N THR A 667 -32.13 -10.37 -8.12
CA THR A 667 -33.28 -11.26 -8.10
C THR A 667 -34.61 -10.51 -8.06
N ARG A 668 -34.68 -9.44 -7.22
CA ARG A 668 -35.87 -8.59 -7.13
C ARG A 668 -36.20 -7.84 -8.43
N ILE A 669 -35.22 -7.55 -9.27
CA ILE A 669 -35.43 -6.88 -10.57
C ILE A 669 -35.90 -7.88 -11.63
N VAL A 670 -35.35 -9.09 -11.60
CA VAL A 670 -35.62 -10.12 -12.63
C VAL A 670 -36.96 -10.82 -12.40
N GLU A 671 -37.38 -10.99 -11.15
CA GLU A 671 -38.73 -11.42 -10.80
C GLU A 671 -39.78 -10.37 -11.20
#